data_89af97478910981ad4da9760be4c99f0
#
_entry.id   89af97478910981ad4da9760be4c99f0
#
_cell.length_a   1.000
_cell.length_b   1.000
_cell.length_c   1.000
_cell.angle_alpha   90.00
_cell.angle_beta   90.00
_cell.angle_gamma   90.00
#
_symmetry.space_group_name_H-M   'P 1'
#
loop_
_entity.id
_entity.type
_entity.pdbx_description
1 polymer ?
#
loop_
_entity_poly.entity_id
_entity_poly.type
_entity_poly.pdbx_seq_one_letter_code
_entity_poly.pdbx_strand_id
1 'polypeptide(L)'
;MLPKNVIRSAVICALLLPLGPIVFAQARIGSVQGVVKDPTGALVPNAKVTIIQPVTGYKQSVTTDAQGAFKLVNIPFNTYKVQAEAAGFQPAEQSVDVDSTVPLNVEIALPLEQTTATVTITEGSAAMLEPDRTSSDTDISQSVLERPVGAAPSRAIESIVASTPGFVTDDNGRMHPRGSESQVQYVVDGVPVTDNMSAIFSTSLDARTLRTVEVLTGGIPAEFGDKLAGVINVNTRSGLEGPTQGGLSFSGGSFSTGEAAADFSTHTKKLGFLMNLSTSTSQRYLDPPTIDNFHNFGRTGKGFFRLDYQFDANNSLRGVFSFGGSNFEVPNRLEQEIAGQDQRQQLRDNSQNISFQHIFSGNSVAEFSFFHRASDAKLFSNPLSTPVVANQDRTLQNYGLIGSLALTRRTHNIKLGGQVTITPLEEHFNFYPTTPFADLVDERGNVFPNPVNSFNAAHPFVFDQSKTGGTLSAYVQDRFTLFKNFTLDAGVRYDNYKLLIHEQELSPRVAVAYFIPKTQTTLRASYNRFFQPPPAENLLLASSAQAAALSPIAVLQGINTVQPLEPDKEHVFEAGAQQLLTQKFRLNLTVYQKRIENFSDKDQFFETGIIFPIAISSGRVTGEELRLESTDIHGFHGFVSWANARAFGVTPIRGGLFLGEDPQDLFVPGLKFANDHDQRNEGQFQLNYTHRPSGIYAIFNARYDSGVPVDIDPATTLANFVAQGFDQRLFDKIDFQRGRIRPRTILDLSVGADLMQKDRVAMNLQFDIQNLTNELFLYNFESVFSGTHVGYPRLLSGRLTLRFK
;
A
#
# COMPACT_ATOMS: atom_id res chain seq x y z
N MET A 1 -10.05 -22.62 -28.84
CA MET A 1 -10.46 -21.25 -29.20
C MET A 1 -9.90 -20.35 -28.11
N LEU A 2 -8.98 -19.44 -28.45
CA LEU A 2 -8.48 -18.45 -27.51
C LEU A 2 -9.63 -17.49 -27.12
N PRO A 3 -9.78 -17.09 -25.85
CA PRO A 3 -10.84 -16.18 -25.43
C PRO A 3 -10.75 -14.85 -26.19
N LYS A 4 -11.90 -14.29 -26.55
CA LYS A 4 -12.03 -13.05 -27.35
C LYS A 4 -11.19 -11.89 -26.80
N ASN A 5 -10.94 -11.86 -25.51
CA ASN A 5 -10.15 -10.84 -24.83
C ASN A 5 -8.65 -10.92 -25.16
N VAL A 6 -8.09 -12.11 -25.40
CA VAL A 6 -6.69 -12.29 -25.81
C VAL A 6 -6.44 -11.77 -27.23
N ILE A 7 -7.43 -11.96 -28.13
CA ILE A 7 -7.36 -11.46 -29.51
C ILE A 7 -7.50 -9.93 -29.52
N ARG A 8 -8.39 -9.34 -28.71
CA ARG A 8 -8.52 -7.89 -28.57
C ARG A 8 -7.24 -7.25 -28.01
N SER A 9 -6.64 -7.87 -26.99
CA SER A 9 -5.35 -7.40 -26.42
C SER A 9 -4.22 -7.41 -27.46
N ALA A 10 -4.14 -8.45 -28.28
CA ALA A 10 -3.12 -8.55 -29.33
C ALA A 10 -3.32 -7.51 -30.46
N VAL A 11 -4.57 -7.19 -30.79
CA VAL A 11 -4.90 -6.19 -31.81
C VAL A 11 -4.62 -4.76 -31.30
N ILE A 12 -4.92 -4.47 -30.02
CA ILE A 12 -4.62 -3.18 -29.40
C ILE A 12 -3.10 -2.99 -29.27
N CYS A 13 -2.34 -4.01 -28.90
CA CYS A 13 -0.87 -3.97 -28.89
C CYS A 13 -0.28 -3.71 -30.31
N ALA A 14 -0.86 -4.26 -31.35
CA ALA A 14 -0.40 -4.06 -32.72
C ALA A 14 -0.72 -2.66 -33.28
N LEU A 15 -1.77 -1.99 -32.77
CA LEU A 15 -2.16 -0.64 -33.18
C LEU A 15 -1.38 0.48 -32.45
N LEU A 16 -0.69 0.16 -31.35
CA LEU A 16 0.08 1.14 -30.59
C LEU A 16 1.55 1.29 -31.08
N LEU A 17 1.97 0.48 -32.04
CA LEU A 17 3.38 0.41 -32.49
C LEU A 17 3.91 1.56 -33.37
N PRO A 18 3.14 2.50 -33.97
CA PRO A 18 3.76 3.51 -34.79
C PRO A 18 3.46 4.97 -34.44
N LEU A 19 3.42 5.42 -33.17
CA LEU A 19 3.16 6.86 -32.95
C LEU A 19 3.91 7.43 -31.72
N GLY A 20 4.93 8.21 -31.96
CA GLY A 20 5.35 9.27 -31.07
C GLY A 20 6.65 9.07 -30.30
N PRO A 21 7.13 10.09 -29.59
CA PRO A 21 8.38 10.05 -28.85
C PRO A 21 8.36 8.95 -27.79
N ILE A 22 9.41 8.20 -27.70
CA ILE A 22 9.60 7.07 -26.78
C ILE A 22 9.53 7.61 -25.35
N VAL A 23 8.56 7.14 -24.57
CA VAL A 23 8.30 7.49 -23.17
C VAL A 23 8.85 6.36 -22.29
N PHE A 24 9.56 6.64 -21.17
CA PHE A 24 10.35 5.67 -20.42
C PHE A 24 9.99 5.62 -18.90
N ALA A 25 9.97 4.47 -18.21
CA ALA A 25 9.61 4.27 -16.77
C ALA A 25 10.64 3.53 -15.93
N GLN A 26 10.44 3.51 -14.58
CA GLN A 26 11.49 2.95 -13.74
C GLN A 26 11.06 2.48 -12.33
N ALA A 27 11.59 1.29 -11.92
CA ALA A 27 11.61 0.87 -10.52
C ALA A 27 12.67 1.66 -9.72
N ARG A 28 12.43 1.88 -8.41
CA ARG A 28 13.43 2.50 -7.50
C ARG A 28 14.43 1.46 -7.01
N ILE A 29 15.15 0.88 -7.94
CA ILE A 29 16.22 -0.09 -7.71
C ILE A 29 17.45 0.30 -8.53
N GLY A 30 18.59 0.22 -7.90
CA GLY A 30 19.88 0.45 -8.54
C GLY A 30 20.71 -0.82 -8.64
N SER A 31 21.98 -0.64 -8.96
CA SER A 31 22.99 -1.69 -8.89
C SER A 31 24.29 -1.13 -8.36
N VAL A 32 25.05 -1.96 -7.66
CA VAL A 32 26.40 -1.64 -7.18
C VAL A 32 27.37 -2.61 -7.84
N GLN A 33 28.35 -2.08 -8.55
CA GLN A 33 29.35 -2.87 -9.24
C GLN A 33 30.74 -2.31 -8.99
N GLY A 34 31.76 -3.11 -9.17
CA GLY A 34 33.11 -2.62 -8.95
C GLY A 34 34.16 -3.73 -8.92
N VAL A 35 35.31 -3.39 -8.31
CA VAL A 35 36.45 -4.32 -8.20
C VAL A 35 36.98 -4.30 -6.76
N VAL A 36 37.46 -5.45 -6.32
CA VAL A 36 38.20 -5.63 -5.08
C VAL A 36 39.67 -5.73 -5.38
N LYS A 37 40.51 -4.92 -4.71
CA LYS A 37 41.96 -4.83 -4.89
C LYS A 37 42.68 -5.09 -3.58
N ASP A 38 43.92 -5.54 -3.67
CA ASP A 38 44.85 -5.58 -2.56
C ASP A 38 45.57 -4.21 -2.38
N PRO A 39 46.43 -4.04 -1.36
CA PRO A 39 47.18 -2.80 -1.18
C PRO A 39 48.18 -2.47 -2.28
N THR A 40 48.55 -3.43 -3.11
CA THR A 40 49.45 -3.23 -4.26
C THR A 40 48.68 -2.83 -5.52
N GLY A 41 47.36 -2.87 -5.48
CA GLY A 41 46.47 -2.63 -6.62
C GLY A 41 46.14 -3.88 -7.44
N ALA A 42 46.62 -5.07 -7.03
CA ALA A 42 46.26 -6.32 -7.70
C ALA A 42 44.83 -6.72 -7.40
N LEU A 43 44.16 -7.31 -8.40
CA LEU A 43 42.74 -7.72 -8.29
C LEU A 43 42.59 -8.99 -7.44
N VAL A 44 41.53 -8.99 -6.53
CA VAL A 44 41.31 -10.09 -5.59
C VAL A 44 40.11 -10.93 -6.06
N PRO A 45 40.34 -12.12 -6.64
CA PRO A 45 39.26 -13.04 -7.00
C PRO A 45 38.72 -13.79 -5.77
N ASN A 46 37.48 -14.30 -5.88
CA ASN A 46 36.77 -15.05 -4.83
C ASN A 46 36.60 -14.28 -3.50
N ALA A 47 36.67 -12.95 -3.51
CA ALA A 47 36.32 -12.12 -2.37
C ALA A 47 34.79 -12.09 -2.24
N LYS A 48 34.28 -12.26 -1.02
CA LYS A 48 32.85 -12.12 -0.72
C LYS A 48 32.54 -10.64 -0.49
N VAL A 49 31.70 -10.06 -1.35
CA VAL A 49 31.20 -8.69 -1.23
C VAL A 49 29.76 -8.73 -0.72
N THR A 50 29.48 -8.03 0.36
CA THR A 50 28.16 -7.98 1.01
C THR A 50 27.71 -6.54 1.15
N ILE A 51 26.48 -6.23 0.72
CA ILE A 51 25.80 -4.96 0.98
C ILE A 51 24.79 -5.15 2.10
N ILE A 52 24.76 -4.23 3.08
CA ILE A 52 23.94 -4.32 4.30
C ILE A 52 23.31 -2.96 4.57
N GLN A 53 22.00 -2.94 4.87
CA GLN A 53 21.31 -1.81 5.45
C GLN A 53 20.98 -2.13 6.92
N PRO A 54 21.63 -1.48 7.89
CA PRO A 54 21.59 -1.92 9.28
C PRO A 54 20.26 -1.68 10.02
N VAL A 55 19.43 -0.73 9.57
CA VAL A 55 18.10 -0.44 10.17
C VAL A 55 17.06 -1.45 9.69
N THR A 56 17.00 -1.69 8.37
CA THR A 56 16.02 -2.62 7.78
C THR A 56 16.46 -4.07 7.89
N GLY A 57 17.76 -4.34 8.10
CA GLY A 57 18.34 -5.68 8.04
C GLY A 57 18.50 -6.24 6.62
N TYR A 58 18.28 -5.42 5.57
CA TYR A 58 18.50 -5.84 4.18
C TYR A 58 19.94 -6.28 3.97
N LYS A 59 20.13 -7.43 3.32
CA LYS A 59 21.44 -8.00 3.04
C LYS A 59 21.44 -8.74 1.71
N GLN A 60 22.49 -8.50 0.89
CA GLN A 60 22.76 -9.26 -0.32
C GLN A 60 24.26 -9.49 -0.44
N SER A 61 24.69 -10.64 -0.97
CA SER A 61 26.09 -10.99 -1.13
C SER A 61 26.38 -11.55 -2.53
N VAL A 62 27.59 -11.29 -3.02
CA VAL A 62 28.13 -11.84 -4.26
C VAL A 62 29.59 -12.16 -4.06
N THR A 63 30.15 -13.05 -4.90
CA THR A 63 31.59 -13.36 -4.93
C THR A 63 32.23 -12.73 -6.16
N THR A 64 33.42 -12.13 -6.01
CA THR A 64 34.18 -11.57 -7.14
C THR A 64 34.63 -12.66 -8.12
N ASP A 65 34.62 -12.32 -9.40
CA ASP A 65 35.10 -13.19 -10.49
C ASP A 65 36.63 -13.28 -10.55
N ALA A 66 37.14 -13.93 -11.57
CA ALA A 66 38.60 -14.09 -11.79
C ALA A 66 39.35 -12.76 -12.03
N GLN A 67 38.64 -11.70 -12.38
CA GLN A 67 39.13 -10.33 -12.55
C GLN A 67 38.87 -9.46 -11.31
N GLY A 68 38.52 -10.06 -10.16
CA GLY A 68 38.21 -9.33 -8.94
C GLY A 68 36.93 -8.45 -9.04
N ALA A 69 36.14 -8.59 -10.11
CA ALA A 69 34.97 -7.79 -10.35
C ALA A 69 33.74 -8.39 -9.68
N PHE A 70 32.81 -7.51 -9.22
CA PHE A 70 31.52 -7.89 -8.66
C PHE A 70 30.38 -7.01 -9.19
N LYS A 71 29.16 -7.54 -9.18
CA LYS A 71 27.94 -6.81 -9.49
C LYS A 71 26.79 -7.28 -8.62
N LEU A 72 26.24 -6.36 -7.81
CA LEU A 72 25.02 -6.51 -7.02
C LEU A 72 23.90 -5.81 -7.76
N VAL A 73 22.82 -6.51 -8.06
CA VAL A 73 21.66 -6.00 -8.82
C VAL A 73 20.42 -5.99 -7.97
N ASN A 74 19.39 -5.25 -8.39
CA ASN A 74 18.12 -5.09 -7.67
C ASN A 74 18.31 -4.53 -6.25
N ILE A 75 19.19 -3.55 -6.09
CA ILE A 75 19.46 -2.90 -4.81
C ILE A 75 18.45 -1.76 -4.66
N PRO A 76 17.55 -1.79 -3.64
CA PRO A 76 16.63 -0.68 -3.35
C PRO A 76 17.38 0.62 -3.07
N PHE A 77 16.73 1.76 -3.31
CA PHE A 77 17.36 3.05 -2.99
C PHE A 77 17.47 3.20 -1.48
N ASN A 78 18.69 3.34 -0.99
CA ASN A 78 19.02 3.54 0.42
C ASN A 78 20.51 3.80 0.61
N THR A 79 20.93 4.19 1.82
CA THR A 79 22.34 4.22 2.22
C THR A 79 22.73 2.86 2.79
N TYR A 80 23.82 2.30 2.29
CA TYR A 80 24.28 0.96 2.64
C TYR A 80 25.72 0.95 3.12
N LYS A 81 26.08 -0.13 3.84
CA LYS A 81 27.44 -0.57 4.07
C LYS A 81 27.79 -1.64 3.05
N VAL A 82 28.86 -1.45 2.30
CA VAL A 82 29.45 -2.48 1.46
C VAL A 82 30.69 -3.03 2.16
N GLN A 83 30.71 -4.32 2.43
CA GLN A 83 31.77 -5.03 3.12
C GLN A 83 32.40 -6.06 2.17
N ALA A 84 33.71 -6.10 2.10
CA ALA A 84 34.44 -7.13 1.33
C ALA A 84 35.32 -7.96 2.28
N GLU A 85 35.34 -9.28 2.06
CA GLU A 85 36.09 -10.26 2.85
C GLU A 85 36.80 -11.24 1.91
N ALA A 86 38.09 -11.51 2.14
CA ALA A 86 38.81 -12.53 1.44
C ALA A 86 39.87 -13.19 2.34
N ALA A 87 40.21 -14.45 2.09
CA ALA A 87 41.24 -15.16 2.87
C ALA A 87 42.61 -14.47 2.75
N GLY A 88 43.28 -14.23 3.88
CA GLY A 88 44.59 -13.55 3.95
C GLY A 88 44.48 -12.00 4.00
N PHE A 89 43.28 -11.45 4.06
CA PHE A 89 43.06 -10.01 4.13
C PHE A 89 42.17 -9.67 5.33
N GLN A 90 42.33 -8.45 5.85
CA GLN A 90 41.36 -7.90 6.78
C GLN A 90 40.10 -7.45 6.04
N PRO A 91 38.87 -7.63 6.64
CA PRO A 91 37.65 -7.10 6.06
C PRO A 91 37.72 -5.58 5.85
N ALA A 92 37.26 -5.10 4.71
CA ALA A 92 37.10 -3.68 4.41
C ALA A 92 35.62 -3.31 4.34
N GLU A 93 35.25 -2.14 4.85
CA GLU A 93 33.87 -1.63 4.85
C GLU A 93 33.85 -0.18 4.36
N GLN A 94 32.88 0.16 3.52
CA GLN A 94 32.61 1.55 3.13
C GLN A 94 31.11 1.81 3.02
N SER A 95 30.70 3.05 3.27
CA SER A 95 29.33 3.50 3.06
C SER A 95 29.11 3.91 1.62
N VAL A 96 27.97 3.53 1.05
CA VAL A 96 27.55 3.89 -0.31
C VAL A 96 26.09 4.30 -0.29
N ASP A 97 25.73 5.30 -1.10
CA ASP A 97 24.35 5.72 -1.31
C ASP A 97 23.86 5.27 -2.68
N VAL A 98 22.81 4.44 -2.70
CA VAL A 98 22.13 3.98 -3.91
C VAL A 98 20.87 4.80 -4.07
N ASP A 99 20.92 5.88 -4.81
CA ASP A 99 19.85 6.86 -4.99
C ASP A 99 19.36 6.99 -6.43
N SER A 100 19.99 6.25 -7.33
CA SER A 100 19.71 6.24 -8.77
C SER A 100 19.73 4.81 -9.32
N THR A 101 19.05 4.62 -10.43
CA THR A 101 19.12 3.36 -11.21
C THR A 101 20.38 3.27 -12.06
N VAL A 102 21.11 4.35 -12.22
CA VAL A 102 22.43 4.35 -12.83
C VAL A 102 23.37 3.52 -11.94
N PRO A 103 24.12 2.54 -12.52
CA PRO A 103 25.00 1.68 -11.74
C PRO A 103 26.04 2.47 -10.95
N LEU A 104 26.10 2.23 -9.62
CA LEU A 104 27.11 2.82 -8.76
C LEU A 104 28.41 2.00 -8.88
N ASN A 105 29.52 2.66 -9.24
CA ASN A 105 30.82 2.03 -9.35
C ASN A 105 31.62 2.22 -8.04
N VAL A 106 32.08 1.12 -7.47
CA VAL A 106 32.75 1.08 -6.17
C VAL A 106 34.09 0.34 -6.28
N GLU A 107 35.14 0.92 -5.75
CA GLU A 107 36.46 0.27 -5.63
C GLU A 107 36.72 -0.01 -4.14
N ILE A 108 37.02 -1.28 -3.79
CA ILE A 108 37.26 -1.70 -2.42
C ILE A 108 38.70 -2.21 -2.29
N ALA A 109 39.50 -1.57 -1.44
CA ALA A 109 40.83 -2.00 -1.13
C ALA A 109 40.84 -2.84 0.17
N LEU A 110 41.32 -4.09 0.11
CA LEU A 110 41.42 -4.99 1.25
C LEU A 110 42.84 -4.86 1.87
N PRO A 111 42.96 -4.46 3.16
CA PRO A 111 44.21 -4.45 3.88
C PRO A 111 44.75 -5.89 4.06
N LEU A 112 46.08 -6.09 4.05
CA LEU A 112 46.70 -7.38 4.39
C LEU A 112 46.45 -7.73 5.86
N GLU A 113 46.28 -9.01 6.17
CA GLU A 113 46.16 -9.50 7.52
C GLU A 113 47.50 -9.27 8.26
N GLN A 114 47.53 -8.31 9.20
CA GLN A 114 48.70 -8.07 10.04
C GLN A 114 48.52 -8.78 11.40
N THR A 115 49.56 -9.42 11.86
CA THR A 115 49.57 -10.24 13.09
C THR A 115 49.35 -9.43 14.38
N THR A 116 49.33 -8.11 14.29
CA THR A 116 49.07 -7.19 15.43
C THR A 116 48.61 -5.83 14.90
N ALA A 117 47.34 -5.55 14.83
CA ALA A 117 46.86 -4.17 14.78
C ALA A 117 45.39 -4.09 15.24
N THR A 118 45.12 -3.13 16.10
CA THR A 118 43.78 -2.66 16.45
C THR A 118 43.07 -2.20 15.18
N VAL A 119 42.03 -2.91 14.79
CA VAL A 119 41.18 -2.51 13.66
C VAL A 119 40.51 -1.20 14.06
N THR A 120 40.91 -0.11 13.47
CA THR A 120 40.15 1.13 13.49
C THR A 120 39.02 0.96 12.49
N ILE A 121 37.88 0.42 12.96
CA ILE A 121 36.64 0.44 12.21
C ILE A 121 36.25 1.91 12.11
N THR A 122 36.41 2.49 10.93
CA THR A 122 35.92 3.85 10.66
C THR A 122 34.40 3.79 10.74
N GLU A 123 33.88 4.33 11.79
CA GLU A 123 32.54 4.52 12.31
C GLU A 123 31.39 4.17 11.37
N GLY A 124 30.67 3.10 11.72
CA GLY A 124 29.47 2.61 11.09
C GLY A 124 28.19 3.45 11.31
N SER A 125 28.31 4.73 11.65
CA SER A 125 27.15 5.60 11.86
C SER A 125 26.51 6.12 10.57
N ALA A 126 27.26 6.21 9.48
CA ALA A 126 26.78 6.81 8.23
C ALA A 126 25.59 6.07 7.60
N ALA A 127 25.52 4.73 7.69
CA ALA A 127 24.42 3.96 7.09
C ALA A 127 23.12 3.97 7.92
N MET A 128 23.08 4.61 9.07
CA MET A 128 21.85 4.82 9.86
C MET A 128 21.17 6.14 9.54
N LEU A 129 21.89 7.10 9.00
CA LEU A 129 21.37 8.38 8.54
C LEU A 129 21.22 8.35 7.00
N GLU A 130 20.35 9.18 6.54
CA GLU A 130 20.10 9.43 5.11
C GLU A 130 20.34 10.92 4.83
N PRO A 131 21.62 11.34 4.75
CA PRO A 131 21.99 12.76 4.70
C PRO A 131 21.41 13.48 3.49
N ASP A 132 21.36 12.77 2.35
CA ASP A 132 20.95 13.33 1.06
C ASP A 132 19.49 13.00 0.68
N ARG A 133 18.76 12.28 1.54
CA ARG A 133 17.39 11.90 1.28
C ARG A 133 16.43 13.03 1.61
N THR A 134 15.67 13.50 0.62
CA THR A 134 14.75 14.63 0.74
C THR A 134 13.31 14.20 1.06
N SER A 135 12.95 12.91 0.80
CA SER A 135 11.64 12.34 1.10
C SER A 135 11.48 11.99 2.58
N SER A 136 10.24 12.01 3.05
CA SER A 136 9.83 11.34 4.29
C SER A 136 9.30 9.97 3.94
N ASP A 137 9.96 8.95 4.45
CA ASP A 137 9.65 7.56 4.15
C ASP A 137 9.90 6.65 5.34
N THR A 138 9.31 5.46 5.26
CA THR A 138 9.51 4.36 6.17
C THR A 138 9.86 3.11 5.38
N ASP A 139 11.05 2.59 5.62
CA ASP A 139 11.47 1.30 5.09
C ASP A 139 11.04 0.18 6.05
N ILE A 140 10.28 -0.78 5.53
CA ILE A 140 9.83 -1.92 6.32
C ILE A 140 10.98 -2.89 6.54
N SER A 141 11.20 -3.29 7.80
CA SER A 141 12.31 -4.19 8.13
C SER A 141 12.12 -5.61 7.60
N GLN A 142 13.24 -6.30 7.30
CA GLN A 142 13.23 -7.68 6.83
C GLN A 142 12.56 -8.63 7.83
N SER A 143 12.68 -8.37 9.13
CA SER A 143 12.02 -9.17 10.18
C SER A 143 10.49 -9.13 10.06
N VAL A 144 9.91 -7.98 9.70
CA VAL A 144 8.46 -7.85 9.46
C VAL A 144 8.04 -8.57 8.19
N LEU A 145 8.83 -8.46 7.12
CA LEU A 145 8.54 -9.12 5.84
C LEU A 145 8.64 -10.64 5.92
N GLU A 146 9.65 -11.16 6.62
CA GLU A 146 9.91 -12.60 6.73
C GLU A 146 9.07 -13.31 7.78
N ARG A 147 8.65 -12.59 8.83
CA ARG A 147 7.94 -13.12 9.99
C ARG A 147 6.73 -12.25 10.35
N PRO A 148 5.78 -12.04 9.41
CA PRO A 148 4.62 -11.20 9.68
C PRO A 148 3.80 -11.81 10.84
N VAL A 149 3.41 -10.97 11.79
CA VAL A 149 2.57 -11.37 12.92
C VAL A 149 1.14 -11.50 12.44
N GLY A 150 0.59 -12.72 12.46
CA GLY A 150 -0.82 -13.04 12.35
C GLY A 150 -1.62 -12.29 11.30
N ALA A 151 -1.04 -11.96 10.14
CA ALA A 151 -1.74 -11.23 9.10
C ALA A 151 -2.93 -12.02 8.57
N ALA A 152 -4.09 -11.37 8.47
CA ALA A 152 -5.23 -11.96 7.76
C ALA A 152 -4.83 -12.24 6.31
N PRO A 153 -5.12 -13.44 5.76
CA PRO A 153 -4.66 -13.83 4.43
C PRO A 153 -5.11 -12.89 3.29
N SER A 154 -6.25 -12.22 3.48
CA SER A 154 -6.81 -11.25 2.51
C SER A 154 -6.09 -9.90 2.49
N ARG A 155 -5.33 -9.54 3.52
CA ARG A 155 -4.76 -8.19 3.75
C ARG A 155 -3.35 -8.21 4.35
N ALA A 156 -2.54 -9.16 3.94
CA ALA A 156 -1.20 -9.36 4.53
C ALA A 156 -0.25 -8.19 4.28
N ILE A 157 -0.31 -7.54 3.11
CA ILE A 157 0.53 -6.39 2.77
C ILE A 157 0.07 -5.15 3.53
N GLU A 158 -1.23 -4.92 3.62
CA GLU A 158 -1.84 -3.83 4.37
C GLU A 158 -1.43 -3.90 5.86
N SER A 159 -1.45 -5.10 6.45
CA SER A 159 -1.01 -5.32 7.83
C SER A 159 0.47 -4.99 8.05
N ILE A 160 1.33 -5.27 7.06
CA ILE A 160 2.76 -4.93 7.08
C ILE A 160 2.94 -3.41 7.02
N VAL A 161 2.26 -2.75 6.10
CA VAL A 161 2.36 -1.30 5.87
C VAL A 161 1.74 -0.50 7.01
N ALA A 162 0.72 -1.03 7.68
CA ALA A 162 0.10 -0.42 8.86
C ALA A 162 1.08 -0.16 10.03
N SER A 163 2.31 -0.68 9.97
CA SER A 163 3.39 -0.33 10.90
C SER A 163 4.06 1.03 10.63
N THR A 164 3.65 1.73 9.57
CA THR A 164 4.11 3.09 9.25
C THR A 164 3.39 4.12 10.12
N PRO A 165 4.08 5.13 10.69
CA PRO A 165 3.43 6.18 11.44
C PRO A 165 2.34 6.91 10.64
N GLY A 166 1.22 7.24 11.30
CA GLY A 166 0.12 7.98 10.67
C GLY A 166 -0.75 7.16 9.72
N PHE A 167 -0.60 5.82 9.68
CA PHE A 167 -1.45 4.91 8.90
C PHE A 167 -2.56 4.33 9.77
N VAL A 168 -3.68 5.01 9.83
CA VAL A 168 -4.90 4.52 10.47
C VAL A 168 -5.44 3.33 9.67
N THR A 169 -5.80 2.25 10.35
CA THR A 169 -6.41 1.08 9.73
C THR A 169 -7.89 1.06 10.08
N ASP A 170 -8.72 1.06 9.07
CA ASP A 170 -10.17 0.92 9.14
C ASP A 170 -10.61 -0.54 8.93
N ASP A 171 -11.90 -0.76 8.75
CA ASP A 171 -12.49 -2.07 8.46
C ASP A 171 -11.81 -2.75 7.26
N ASN A 172 -11.76 -4.06 7.32
CA ASN A 172 -11.22 -4.89 6.25
C ASN A 172 -9.80 -4.54 5.80
N GLY A 173 -9.02 -3.83 6.63
CA GLY A 173 -7.64 -3.48 6.40
C GLY A 173 -7.42 -2.31 5.46
N ARG A 174 -8.42 -1.47 5.21
CA ARG A 174 -8.22 -0.21 4.50
C ARG A 174 -7.30 0.69 5.32
N MET A 175 -6.43 1.40 4.62
CA MET A 175 -5.44 2.27 5.24
C MET A 175 -5.71 3.72 4.88
N HIS A 176 -5.71 4.58 5.88
CA HIS A 176 -5.90 6.02 5.77
C HIS A 176 -4.63 6.74 6.20
N PRO A 177 -3.66 6.93 5.26
CA PRO A 177 -2.40 7.58 5.59
C PRO A 177 -2.58 9.06 5.85
N ARG A 178 -2.17 9.50 7.04
CA ARG A 178 -2.17 10.92 7.41
C ARG A 178 -3.54 11.59 7.24
N GLY A 179 -4.61 10.90 7.65
CA GLY A 179 -5.99 11.42 7.58
C GLY A 179 -6.54 11.64 6.16
N SER A 180 -5.90 11.09 5.13
CA SER A 180 -6.44 11.01 3.78
C SER A 180 -7.23 9.72 3.60
N GLU A 181 -8.15 9.68 2.65
CA GLU A 181 -8.86 8.46 2.27
C GLU A 181 -7.89 7.37 1.75
N SER A 182 -8.35 6.13 1.66
CA SER A 182 -7.53 4.95 1.31
C SER A 182 -6.99 4.98 -0.13
N GLN A 183 -6.32 6.07 -0.50
CA GLN A 183 -5.83 6.34 -1.85
C GLN A 183 -4.31 6.26 -1.91
N VAL A 184 -3.80 5.10 -1.55
CA VAL A 184 -2.38 4.80 -1.58
C VAL A 184 -2.01 4.21 -2.93
N GLN A 185 -0.94 4.72 -3.53
CA GLN A 185 -0.36 4.16 -4.75
C GLN A 185 0.53 2.98 -4.42
N TYR A 186 0.12 1.77 -4.78
CA TYR A 186 1.05 0.64 -4.82
C TYR A 186 1.82 0.68 -6.13
N VAL A 187 3.14 0.64 -6.04
CA VAL A 187 4.05 0.53 -7.19
C VAL A 187 4.86 -0.74 -7.04
N VAL A 188 4.62 -1.71 -7.92
CA VAL A 188 5.28 -3.02 -7.87
C VAL A 188 6.30 -3.12 -8.99
N ASP A 189 7.57 -3.26 -8.61
CA ASP A 189 8.69 -3.29 -9.56
C ASP A 189 8.65 -2.13 -10.58
N GLY A 190 8.22 -0.95 -10.14
CA GLY A 190 8.14 0.28 -10.93
C GLY A 190 6.84 0.52 -11.68
N VAL A 191 5.86 -0.36 -11.56
CA VAL A 191 4.55 -0.23 -12.22
C VAL A 191 3.44 0.03 -11.20
N PRO A 192 2.61 1.08 -11.38
CA PRO A 192 1.46 1.34 -10.51
C PRO A 192 0.40 0.25 -10.68
N VAL A 193 -0.16 -0.22 -9.56
CA VAL A 193 -1.12 -1.33 -9.54
C VAL A 193 -2.40 -1.04 -8.74
N THR A 194 -2.64 0.22 -8.35
CA THR A 194 -3.81 0.59 -7.56
C THR A 194 -4.83 1.35 -8.41
N ASP A 195 -6.03 0.81 -8.56
CA ASP A 195 -7.10 1.37 -9.38
C ASP A 195 -8.36 1.69 -8.59
N ASN A 196 -8.59 0.97 -7.48
CA ASN A 196 -9.82 1.03 -6.69
C ASN A 196 -9.59 1.69 -5.33
N MET A 197 -10.67 2.21 -4.73
CA MET A 197 -10.69 2.62 -3.32
C MET A 197 -10.65 1.41 -2.38
N SER A 198 -11.24 0.31 -2.80
CA SER A 198 -11.25 -0.94 -2.05
C SER A 198 -9.86 -1.59 -2.09
N ALA A 199 -9.05 -1.28 -1.06
CA ALA A 199 -7.69 -1.81 -0.95
C ALA A 199 -7.63 -3.32 -0.67
N ILE A 200 -8.70 -3.92 -0.19
CA ILE A 200 -8.75 -5.32 0.29
C ILE A 200 -8.24 -6.31 -0.77
N PHE A 201 -8.35 -5.96 -2.05
CA PHE A 201 -7.98 -6.83 -3.17
C PHE A 201 -7.26 -6.06 -4.28
N SER A 202 -6.70 -4.90 -3.95
CA SER A 202 -5.99 -4.06 -4.92
C SER A 202 -4.68 -4.67 -5.38
N THR A 203 -4.17 -5.69 -4.68
CA THR A 203 -2.97 -6.41 -5.07
C THR A 203 -3.16 -7.92 -4.90
N SER A 204 -2.84 -8.68 -5.94
CA SER A 204 -2.76 -10.14 -5.86
C SER A 204 -1.40 -10.64 -5.34
N LEU A 205 -0.63 -9.78 -4.68
CA LEU A 205 0.69 -10.12 -4.17
C LEU A 205 0.62 -10.90 -2.85
N ASP A 206 1.55 -11.81 -2.69
CA ASP A 206 1.80 -12.52 -1.45
C ASP A 206 3.01 -11.90 -0.72
N ALA A 207 2.95 -11.74 0.60
CA ALA A 207 4.05 -11.16 1.38
C ALA A 207 5.39 -11.90 1.19
N ARG A 208 5.37 -13.20 0.87
CA ARG A 208 6.56 -14.01 0.59
C ARG A 208 7.29 -13.63 -0.70
N THR A 209 6.61 -12.90 -1.60
CA THR A 209 7.23 -12.39 -2.84
C THR A 209 8.01 -11.11 -2.64
N LEU A 210 7.80 -10.43 -1.51
CA LEU A 210 8.37 -9.12 -1.23
C LEU A 210 9.86 -9.23 -0.91
N ARG A 211 10.65 -8.33 -1.48
CA ARG A 211 12.05 -8.12 -1.15
C ARG A 211 12.23 -6.91 -0.24
N THR A 212 11.61 -5.79 -0.62
CA THR A 212 11.56 -4.57 0.17
C THR A 212 10.23 -3.86 -0.03
N VAL A 213 9.81 -3.15 1.00
CA VAL A 213 8.67 -2.24 0.96
C VAL A 213 9.12 -0.90 1.55
N GLU A 214 9.04 0.14 0.74
CA GLU A 214 9.31 1.53 1.10
C GLU A 214 7.97 2.29 1.05
N VAL A 215 7.64 3.01 2.11
CA VAL A 215 6.42 3.79 2.21
C VAL A 215 6.78 5.27 2.21
N LEU A 216 6.52 5.96 1.10
CA LEU A 216 6.76 7.40 0.95
C LEU A 216 5.50 8.17 1.36
N THR A 217 5.64 9.10 2.29
CA THR A 217 4.54 9.92 2.82
C THR A 217 4.74 11.42 2.60
N GLY A 218 5.95 11.86 2.24
CA GLY A 218 6.27 13.25 1.97
C GLY A 218 7.51 13.43 1.11
N GLY A 219 7.69 14.60 0.49
CA GLY A 219 8.77 14.83 -0.46
C GLY A 219 8.74 13.84 -1.64
N ILE A 220 7.54 13.45 -2.10
CA ILE A 220 7.35 12.41 -3.11
C ILE A 220 7.83 12.91 -4.47
N PRO A 221 8.76 12.21 -5.15
CA PRO A 221 9.30 12.61 -6.45
C PRO A 221 8.23 12.73 -7.56
N ALA A 222 8.51 13.53 -8.60
CA ALA A 222 7.57 13.82 -9.70
C ALA A 222 7.25 12.59 -10.58
N GLU A 223 8.05 11.55 -10.52
CA GLU A 223 7.79 10.27 -11.20
C GLU A 223 6.50 9.58 -10.73
N PHE A 224 6.08 9.79 -9.49
CA PHE A 224 4.87 9.23 -8.94
C PHE A 224 3.66 10.14 -9.17
N GLY A 225 2.51 9.57 -9.50
CA GLY A 225 1.26 10.28 -9.75
C GLY A 225 0.04 9.44 -9.39
N ASP A 226 -1.14 9.88 -9.81
CA ASP A 226 -2.42 9.21 -9.73
C ASP A 226 -3.01 9.02 -8.32
N LYS A 227 -2.25 9.21 -7.23
CA LYS A 227 -2.70 9.10 -5.85
C LYS A 227 -2.05 10.14 -4.95
N LEU A 228 -2.77 10.56 -3.90
CA LEU A 228 -2.37 11.68 -3.03
C LEU A 228 -1.83 11.24 -1.68
N ALA A 229 -2.34 10.13 -1.15
CA ALA A 229 -2.15 9.78 0.26
C ALA A 229 -0.74 9.27 0.58
N GLY A 230 -0.06 8.68 -0.40
CA GLY A 230 1.29 8.14 -0.28
C GLY A 230 1.60 7.11 -1.35
N VAL A 231 2.85 6.66 -1.37
CA VAL A 231 3.34 5.63 -2.30
C VAL A 231 3.91 4.47 -1.52
N ILE A 232 3.38 3.27 -1.76
CA ILE A 232 3.94 2.01 -1.27
C ILE A 232 4.73 1.39 -2.41
N ASN A 233 6.04 1.59 -2.38
CA ASN A 233 6.96 1.07 -3.37
C ASN A 233 7.42 -0.33 -2.97
N VAL A 234 7.02 -1.31 -3.75
CA VAL A 234 7.28 -2.74 -3.52
C VAL A 234 8.29 -3.24 -4.55
N ASN A 235 9.42 -3.72 -4.08
CA ASN A 235 10.34 -4.50 -4.90
C ASN A 235 10.17 -5.97 -4.57
N THR A 236 9.93 -6.79 -5.60
CA THR A 236 9.77 -8.23 -5.41
C THR A 236 11.11 -8.95 -5.47
N ARG A 237 11.18 -10.16 -4.89
CA ARG A 237 12.36 -11.01 -4.95
C ARG A 237 12.65 -11.43 -6.39
N SER A 238 13.92 -11.55 -6.75
CA SER A 238 14.35 -12.03 -8.07
C SER A 238 14.94 -13.43 -7.96
N GLY A 239 14.72 -14.24 -8.97
CA GLY A 239 15.40 -15.53 -9.10
C GLY A 239 16.92 -15.41 -9.27
N LEU A 240 17.42 -14.27 -9.74
CA LEU A 240 18.86 -14.01 -9.86
C LEU A 240 19.57 -13.80 -8.52
N GLU A 241 18.81 -13.65 -7.42
CA GLU A 241 19.33 -13.39 -6.09
C GLU A 241 19.46 -14.70 -5.28
N GLY A 242 20.65 -15.02 -4.85
CA GLY A 242 20.91 -16.19 -4.00
C GLY A 242 20.85 -17.53 -4.71
N PRO A 243 20.94 -18.65 -3.99
CA PRO A 243 20.95 -20.00 -4.56
C PRO A 243 19.56 -20.44 -5.03
N THR A 244 19.49 -21.51 -5.82
CA THR A 244 18.24 -22.23 -6.10
C THR A 244 17.62 -22.69 -4.77
N GLN A 245 16.36 -22.34 -4.54
CA GLN A 245 15.65 -22.69 -3.31
C GLN A 245 14.15 -22.84 -3.55
N GLY A 246 13.51 -23.64 -2.71
CA GLY A 246 12.05 -23.77 -2.66
C GLY A 246 11.54 -23.68 -1.24
N GLY A 247 10.26 -23.39 -1.07
CA GLY A 247 9.61 -23.30 0.22
C GLY A 247 8.19 -23.84 0.19
N LEU A 248 7.77 -24.44 1.30
CA LEU A 248 6.38 -24.78 1.59
C LEU A 248 6.02 -24.16 2.93
N SER A 249 4.86 -23.52 3.00
CA SER A 249 4.33 -22.92 4.22
C SER A 249 2.90 -23.37 4.44
N PHE A 250 2.59 -23.77 5.67
CA PHE A 250 1.25 -24.14 6.09
C PHE A 250 0.93 -23.38 7.37
N SER A 251 -0.25 -22.78 7.45
CA SER A 251 -0.74 -22.20 8.69
C SER A 251 -2.18 -22.56 8.96
N GLY A 252 -2.55 -22.58 10.24
CA GLY A 252 -3.91 -22.79 10.68
C GLY A 252 -4.19 -22.04 11.98
N GLY A 253 -5.45 -21.64 12.21
CA GLY A 253 -5.79 -20.81 13.36
C GLY A 253 -7.27 -20.69 13.65
N SER A 254 -7.60 -19.71 14.48
CA SER A 254 -8.95 -19.35 14.89
C SER A 254 -9.87 -19.15 13.67
N PHE A 255 -11.17 -19.35 13.85
CA PHE A 255 -12.18 -19.26 12.78
C PHE A 255 -11.88 -20.17 11.59
N SER A 256 -11.32 -21.36 11.85
CA SER A 256 -10.94 -22.32 10.81
C SER A 256 -10.08 -21.68 9.70
N THR A 257 -9.30 -20.66 10.06
CA THR A 257 -8.38 -20.05 9.12
C THR A 257 -7.30 -21.04 8.73
N GLY A 258 -7.09 -21.23 7.45
CA GLY A 258 -6.06 -22.10 6.89
C GLY A 258 -5.36 -21.44 5.72
N GLU A 259 -4.05 -21.63 5.60
CA GLU A 259 -3.26 -21.18 4.46
C GLU A 259 -2.25 -22.24 4.06
N ALA A 260 -2.07 -22.40 2.75
CA ALA A 260 -0.99 -23.17 2.17
C ALA A 260 -0.31 -22.35 1.07
N ALA A 261 1.02 -22.37 1.06
CA ALA A 261 1.80 -21.69 0.03
C ALA A 261 3.02 -22.50 -0.39
N ALA A 262 3.43 -22.31 -1.65
CA ALA A 262 4.64 -22.86 -2.21
C ALA A 262 5.39 -21.75 -2.95
N ASP A 263 6.70 -21.65 -2.71
CA ASP A 263 7.58 -20.76 -3.46
C ASP A 263 8.78 -21.53 -4.03
N PHE A 264 9.27 -21.05 -5.17
CA PHE A 264 10.44 -21.62 -5.83
C PHE A 264 11.22 -20.51 -6.54
N SER A 265 12.52 -20.49 -6.38
CA SER A 265 13.41 -19.60 -7.11
C SER A 265 14.65 -20.34 -7.62
N THR A 266 15.04 -20.05 -8.86
CA THR A 266 16.22 -20.64 -9.49
C THR A 266 16.81 -19.68 -10.51
N HIS A 267 18.06 -19.90 -10.86
CA HIS A 267 18.71 -19.12 -11.90
C HIS A 267 19.78 -19.89 -12.67
N THR A 268 20.04 -19.41 -13.87
CA THR A 268 21.26 -19.62 -14.62
C THR A 268 22.12 -18.36 -14.55
N LYS A 269 23.23 -18.29 -15.30
CA LYS A 269 24.01 -17.05 -15.35
C LYS A 269 23.26 -15.85 -15.94
N LYS A 270 22.20 -16.09 -16.73
CA LYS A 270 21.45 -15.03 -17.43
C LYS A 270 19.97 -14.99 -17.13
N LEU A 271 19.40 -16.08 -16.68
CA LEU A 271 17.95 -16.19 -16.46
C LEU A 271 17.68 -16.48 -14.99
N GLY A 272 16.89 -15.62 -14.36
CA GLY A 272 16.31 -15.85 -13.04
C GLY A 272 14.82 -16.15 -13.16
N PHE A 273 14.33 -17.08 -12.37
CA PHE A 273 12.92 -17.44 -12.25
C PHE A 273 12.51 -17.47 -10.78
N LEU A 274 11.37 -16.87 -10.48
CA LEU A 274 10.72 -16.94 -9.18
C LEU A 274 9.23 -17.25 -9.38
N MET A 275 8.70 -18.14 -8.58
CA MET A 275 7.28 -18.49 -8.51
C MET A 275 6.81 -18.48 -7.06
N ASN A 276 5.60 -18.02 -6.82
CA ASN A 276 4.87 -18.19 -5.57
C ASN A 276 3.41 -18.53 -5.88
N LEU A 277 2.88 -19.52 -5.21
CA LEU A 277 1.47 -19.91 -5.26
C LEU A 277 0.95 -19.99 -3.82
N SER A 278 -0.20 -19.40 -3.54
CA SER A 278 -0.81 -19.48 -2.22
C SER A 278 -2.33 -19.59 -2.30
N THR A 279 -2.91 -20.23 -1.29
CA THR A 279 -4.35 -20.29 -1.08
C THR A 279 -4.68 -20.16 0.40
N SER A 280 -5.79 -19.54 0.71
CA SER A 280 -6.26 -19.37 2.08
C SER A 280 -7.78 -19.43 2.19
N THR A 281 -8.25 -19.80 3.38
CA THR A 281 -9.66 -19.83 3.77
C THR A 281 -9.84 -19.28 5.18
N SER A 282 -11.00 -18.69 5.48
CA SER A 282 -11.37 -18.27 6.83
C SER A 282 -12.88 -18.24 6.98
N GLN A 283 -13.38 -18.59 8.20
CA GLN A 283 -14.77 -18.39 8.61
C GLN A 283 -15.02 -16.95 9.13
N ARG A 284 -13.96 -16.14 9.29
CA ARG A 284 -14.03 -14.70 9.54
C ARG A 284 -13.16 -13.98 8.49
N TYR A 285 -13.73 -13.87 7.29
CA TYR A 285 -13.00 -13.34 6.16
C TYR A 285 -12.99 -11.80 6.14
N LEU A 286 -14.13 -11.20 6.48
CA LEU A 286 -14.32 -9.76 6.63
C LEU A 286 -14.53 -9.38 8.11
N ASP A 287 -14.46 -8.10 8.42
CA ASP A 287 -14.84 -7.56 9.72
C ASP A 287 -16.37 -7.38 9.75
N PRO A 288 -17.12 -8.08 10.63
CA PRO A 288 -18.57 -8.08 10.61
C PRO A 288 -19.16 -6.82 11.23
N PRO A 289 -20.43 -6.47 10.90
CA PRO A 289 -21.15 -5.33 11.46
C PRO A 289 -21.59 -5.56 12.91
N THR A 290 -21.53 -6.79 13.40
CA THR A 290 -21.94 -7.20 14.74
C THR A 290 -20.83 -7.98 15.45
N ILE A 291 -20.99 -8.18 16.78
CA ILE A 291 -20.05 -9.01 17.54
C ILE A 291 -20.11 -10.47 17.08
N ASP A 292 -21.29 -10.92 16.68
CA ASP A 292 -21.49 -12.24 16.12
C ASP A 292 -20.95 -12.31 14.67
N ASN A 293 -20.52 -13.49 14.29
CA ASN A 293 -19.83 -13.69 13.01
C ASN A 293 -20.69 -14.56 12.09
N PHE A 294 -21.81 -14.00 11.63
CA PHE A 294 -22.73 -14.67 10.71
C PHE A 294 -22.28 -14.49 9.26
N HIS A 295 -22.46 -15.53 8.45
CA HIS A 295 -22.27 -15.50 7.00
C HIS A 295 -20.96 -14.82 6.56
N ASN A 296 -19.82 -15.36 6.98
CA ASN A 296 -18.52 -14.70 6.82
C ASN A 296 -17.39 -15.64 6.35
N PHE A 297 -17.75 -16.67 5.59
CA PHE A 297 -16.76 -17.55 4.98
C PHE A 297 -16.13 -16.89 3.75
N GLY A 298 -14.82 -17.06 3.60
CA GLY A 298 -14.13 -16.65 2.39
C GLY A 298 -12.92 -17.50 2.05
N ARG A 299 -12.54 -17.46 0.78
CA ARG A 299 -11.35 -18.12 0.25
C ARG A 299 -10.64 -17.24 -0.76
N THR A 300 -9.31 -17.30 -0.76
CA THR A 300 -8.45 -16.57 -1.71
C THR A 300 -7.43 -17.52 -2.33
N GLY A 301 -7.13 -17.31 -3.59
CA GLY A 301 -5.99 -17.94 -4.28
C GLY A 301 -5.15 -16.88 -4.98
N LYS A 302 -3.82 -17.01 -4.92
CA LYS A 302 -2.86 -16.08 -5.53
C LYS A 302 -1.76 -16.85 -6.25
N GLY A 303 -1.32 -16.33 -7.38
CA GLY A 303 -0.17 -16.79 -8.12
C GLY A 303 0.71 -15.63 -8.55
N PHE A 304 2.00 -15.77 -8.38
CA PHE A 304 2.99 -14.77 -8.77
C PHE A 304 4.17 -15.45 -9.49
N PHE A 305 4.59 -14.86 -10.60
CA PHE A 305 5.72 -15.33 -11.40
C PHE A 305 6.58 -14.14 -11.79
N ARG A 306 7.91 -14.28 -11.64
CA ARG A 306 8.87 -13.29 -12.09
C ARG A 306 9.96 -13.97 -12.90
N LEU A 307 10.28 -13.36 -14.05
CA LEU A 307 11.36 -13.74 -14.94
C LEU A 307 12.29 -12.54 -15.12
N ASP A 308 13.56 -12.73 -14.84
CA ASP A 308 14.62 -11.74 -15.12
C ASP A 308 15.59 -12.34 -16.12
N TYR A 309 15.79 -11.69 -17.25
CA TYR A 309 16.72 -12.14 -18.29
C TYR A 309 17.77 -11.09 -18.60
N GLN A 310 19.04 -11.44 -18.44
CA GLN A 310 20.18 -10.59 -18.74
C GLN A 310 20.73 -10.97 -20.12
N PHE A 311 20.43 -10.18 -21.16
CA PHE A 311 20.97 -10.40 -22.51
C PHE A 311 22.49 -10.26 -22.52
N ASP A 312 22.99 -9.15 -21.96
CA ASP A 312 24.39 -8.78 -21.81
C ASP A 312 24.56 -7.82 -20.60
N ALA A 313 25.73 -7.20 -20.46
CA ALA A 313 26.02 -6.28 -19.35
C ALA A 313 25.09 -5.05 -19.31
N ASN A 314 24.56 -4.65 -20.46
CA ASN A 314 23.81 -3.40 -20.64
C ASN A 314 22.31 -3.60 -20.85
N ASN A 315 21.86 -4.81 -21.21
CA ASN A 315 20.49 -5.09 -21.61
C ASN A 315 19.85 -6.13 -20.71
N SER A 316 18.73 -5.82 -20.10
CA SER A 316 17.95 -6.75 -19.28
C SER A 316 16.45 -6.63 -19.56
N LEU A 317 15.75 -7.75 -19.39
CA LEU A 317 14.31 -7.87 -19.49
C LEU A 317 13.77 -8.47 -18.19
N ARG A 318 12.69 -7.88 -17.67
CA ARG A 318 11.95 -8.38 -16.52
C ARG A 318 10.50 -8.59 -16.91
N GLY A 319 9.94 -9.76 -16.60
CA GLY A 319 8.52 -10.07 -16.69
C GLY A 319 7.97 -10.37 -15.30
N VAL A 320 6.91 -9.69 -14.90
CA VAL A 320 6.19 -9.92 -13.64
C VAL A 320 4.72 -10.20 -13.96
N PHE A 321 4.22 -11.31 -13.46
CA PHE A 321 2.85 -11.77 -13.70
C PHE A 321 2.21 -12.13 -12.36
N SER A 322 1.07 -11.55 -12.03
CA SER A 322 0.31 -11.89 -10.85
C SER A 322 -1.15 -12.17 -11.18
N PHE A 323 -1.73 -13.11 -10.45
CA PHE A 323 -3.12 -13.54 -10.58
C PHE A 323 -3.68 -13.70 -9.17
N GLY A 324 -4.86 -13.17 -8.93
CA GLY A 324 -5.53 -13.32 -7.67
C GLY A 324 -7.03 -13.49 -7.83
N GLY A 325 -7.64 -14.15 -6.87
CA GLY A 325 -9.09 -14.24 -6.82
C GLY A 325 -9.59 -14.60 -5.44
N SER A 326 -10.69 -13.98 -5.07
CA SER A 326 -11.38 -14.20 -3.81
C SER A 326 -12.84 -14.45 -4.06
N ASN A 327 -13.43 -15.36 -3.28
CA ASN A 327 -14.86 -15.55 -3.19
C ASN A 327 -15.21 -15.55 -1.71
N PHE A 328 -16.16 -14.74 -1.31
CA PHE A 328 -16.52 -14.64 0.09
C PHE A 328 -17.97 -14.21 0.28
N GLU A 329 -18.48 -14.53 1.45
CA GLU A 329 -19.77 -14.11 1.95
C GLU A 329 -19.66 -12.68 2.52
N VAL A 330 -20.72 -11.89 2.38
CA VAL A 330 -20.85 -10.58 3.03
C VAL A 330 -21.49 -10.82 4.41
N PRO A 331 -20.85 -10.39 5.50
CA PRO A 331 -21.33 -10.67 6.85
C PRO A 331 -22.73 -10.11 7.11
N ASN A 332 -23.59 -10.91 7.73
CA ASN A 332 -24.97 -10.54 8.07
C ASN A 332 -25.08 -9.92 9.48
N ARG A 333 -26.06 -9.04 9.65
CA ARG A 333 -26.68 -8.76 10.96
C ARG A 333 -27.60 -9.91 11.35
N LEU A 334 -28.02 -9.98 12.62
CA LEU A 334 -28.85 -11.08 13.12
C LEU A 334 -30.21 -11.19 12.37
N GLU A 335 -30.86 -10.06 12.10
CA GLU A 335 -32.11 -10.03 11.35
C GLU A 335 -31.95 -10.50 9.91
N GLN A 336 -30.85 -10.19 9.26
CA GLN A 336 -30.51 -10.63 7.92
C GLN A 336 -30.21 -12.14 7.89
N GLU A 337 -29.52 -12.66 8.91
CA GLU A 337 -29.26 -14.09 9.05
C GLU A 337 -30.54 -14.89 9.28
N ILE A 338 -31.44 -14.40 10.15
CA ILE A 338 -32.75 -14.99 10.42
C ILE A 338 -33.62 -14.95 9.15
N ALA A 339 -33.57 -13.88 8.38
CA ALA A 339 -34.28 -13.76 7.11
C ALA A 339 -33.73 -14.71 6.02
N GLY A 340 -32.54 -15.27 6.20
CA GLY A 340 -31.87 -16.14 5.24
C GLY A 340 -31.17 -15.39 4.10
N GLN A 341 -30.69 -14.17 4.39
CA GLN A 341 -29.88 -13.41 3.44
C GLN A 341 -28.63 -14.17 3.05
N ASP A 342 -28.35 -14.24 1.75
CA ASP A 342 -27.14 -14.82 1.18
C ASP A 342 -26.58 -13.85 0.14
N GLN A 343 -25.66 -12.97 0.59
CA GLN A 343 -24.90 -12.10 -0.28
C GLN A 343 -23.48 -12.60 -0.40
N ARG A 344 -22.99 -12.70 -1.63
CA ARG A 344 -21.64 -13.21 -1.92
C ARG A 344 -20.92 -12.30 -2.89
N GLN A 345 -19.63 -12.11 -2.64
CA GLN A 345 -18.77 -11.32 -3.51
C GLN A 345 -17.69 -12.19 -4.15
N GLN A 346 -17.42 -11.93 -5.41
CA GLN A 346 -16.34 -12.53 -6.17
C GLN A 346 -15.46 -11.43 -6.71
N LEU A 347 -14.17 -11.53 -6.45
CA LEU A 347 -13.16 -10.61 -6.96
C LEU A 347 -12.12 -11.38 -7.76
N ARG A 348 -11.66 -10.81 -8.86
CA ARG A 348 -10.56 -11.32 -9.69
C ARG A 348 -9.64 -10.16 -10.01
N ASP A 349 -8.35 -10.41 -9.88
CA ASP A 349 -7.30 -9.46 -10.24
C ASP A 349 -6.20 -10.19 -10.98
N ASN A 350 -5.74 -9.62 -12.07
CA ASN A 350 -4.56 -10.11 -12.77
C ASN A 350 -3.75 -8.95 -13.31
N SER A 351 -2.43 -9.07 -13.24
CA SER A 351 -1.49 -8.06 -13.68
C SER A 351 -0.33 -8.68 -14.43
N GLN A 352 0.03 -8.09 -15.54
CA GLN A 352 1.20 -8.46 -16.34
C GLN A 352 2.04 -7.21 -16.57
N ASN A 353 3.33 -7.30 -16.30
CA ASN A 353 4.30 -6.25 -16.50
C ASN A 353 5.53 -6.81 -17.23
N ILE A 354 5.95 -6.15 -18.30
CA ILE A 354 7.17 -6.47 -19.03
C ILE A 354 7.99 -5.20 -19.11
N SER A 355 9.18 -5.20 -18.48
CA SER A 355 10.10 -4.06 -18.41
C SER A 355 11.42 -4.41 -19.09
N PHE A 356 11.87 -3.55 -19.98
CA PHE A 356 13.18 -3.61 -20.62
C PHE A 356 14.05 -2.47 -20.14
N GLN A 357 15.28 -2.76 -19.72
CA GLN A 357 16.25 -1.78 -19.27
C GLN A 357 17.48 -1.81 -20.20
N HIS A 358 17.93 -0.61 -20.58
CA HIS A 358 19.17 -0.42 -21.34
C HIS A 358 20.10 0.58 -20.65
N ILE A 359 21.35 0.16 -20.43
CA ILE A 359 22.43 1.01 -19.88
C ILE A 359 23.24 1.55 -21.05
N PHE A 360 23.06 2.83 -21.38
CA PHE A 360 23.83 3.48 -22.46
C PHE A 360 25.29 3.70 -22.06
N SER A 361 25.53 4.00 -20.79
CA SER A 361 26.85 4.26 -20.23
C SER A 361 26.82 4.11 -18.71
N GLY A 362 27.95 4.22 -18.04
CA GLY A 362 28.00 4.28 -16.57
C GLY A 362 27.25 5.47 -15.93
N ASN A 363 26.67 6.36 -16.73
CA ASN A 363 25.99 7.58 -16.28
C ASN A 363 24.58 7.72 -16.87
N SER A 364 24.08 6.77 -17.62
CA SER A 364 22.78 6.88 -18.29
C SER A 364 22.09 5.54 -18.46
N VAL A 365 20.82 5.46 -18.03
CA VAL A 365 19.99 4.26 -18.09
C VAL A 365 18.59 4.64 -18.58
N ALA A 366 18.06 3.86 -19.52
CA ALA A 366 16.66 3.92 -19.90
C ALA A 366 15.94 2.64 -19.51
N GLU A 367 14.69 2.76 -19.14
CA GLU A 367 13.79 1.64 -18.89
C GLU A 367 12.45 1.89 -19.60
N PHE A 368 11.88 0.83 -20.17
CA PHE A 368 10.58 0.82 -20.83
C PHE A 368 9.74 -0.31 -20.26
N SER A 369 8.48 -0.02 -19.86
CA SER A 369 7.56 -1.01 -19.33
C SER A 369 6.24 -0.96 -20.08
N PHE A 370 5.75 -2.12 -20.47
CA PHE A 370 4.35 -2.34 -20.83
C PHE A 370 3.66 -3.03 -19.67
N PHE A 371 2.45 -2.58 -19.31
CA PHE A 371 1.64 -3.29 -18.34
C PHE A 371 0.20 -3.44 -18.79
N HIS A 372 -0.42 -4.50 -18.34
CA HIS A 372 -1.86 -4.71 -18.38
C HIS A 372 -2.32 -5.16 -17.00
N ARG A 373 -3.44 -4.61 -16.55
CA ARG A 373 -4.13 -5.04 -15.35
C ARG A 373 -5.61 -5.14 -15.62
N ALA A 374 -6.25 -6.20 -15.10
CA ALA A 374 -7.70 -6.37 -15.11
C ALA A 374 -8.18 -6.69 -13.70
N SER A 375 -9.25 -6.02 -13.27
CA SER A 375 -9.92 -6.20 -11.99
C SER A 375 -11.41 -6.36 -12.23
N ASP A 376 -11.97 -7.51 -11.81
CA ASP A 376 -13.39 -7.83 -11.92
C ASP A 376 -13.98 -7.95 -10.51
N ALA A 377 -15.13 -7.33 -10.28
CA ALA A 377 -15.87 -7.40 -9.03
C ALA A 377 -17.34 -7.74 -9.30
N LYS A 378 -17.84 -8.80 -8.65
CA LYS A 378 -19.22 -9.25 -8.74
C LYS A 378 -19.83 -9.38 -7.35
N LEU A 379 -21.03 -8.85 -7.16
CA LEU A 379 -21.86 -9.10 -5.99
C LEU A 379 -23.13 -9.84 -6.43
N PHE A 380 -23.50 -10.86 -5.70
CA PHE A 380 -24.71 -11.65 -5.88
C PHE A 380 -25.54 -11.62 -4.61
N SER A 381 -26.81 -11.23 -4.70
CA SER A 381 -27.77 -11.27 -3.61
C SER A 381 -28.88 -12.29 -3.90
N ASN A 382 -29.37 -12.94 -2.87
CA ASN A 382 -30.59 -13.74 -2.98
C ASN A 382 -31.86 -12.86 -2.77
N PRO A 383 -33.06 -13.33 -3.11
CA PRO A 383 -34.31 -12.57 -2.93
C PRO A 383 -34.68 -12.24 -1.47
N LEU A 384 -34.00 -12.84 -0.48
CA LEU A 384 -34.21 -12.63 0.95
C LEU A 384 -33.28 -11.55 1.51
N SER A 385 -32.44 -10.94 0.70
CA SER A 385 -31.54 -9.86 1.10
C SER A 385 -32.31 -8.62 1.49
N THR A 386 -31.93 -7.98 2.60
CA THR A 386 -32.59 -6.80 3.17
C THR A 386 -31.57 -5.69 3.44
N PRO A 387 -31.95 -4.40 3.32
CA PRO A 387 -33.22 -3.86 2.85
C PRO A 387 -33.40 -3.93 1.33
N VAL A 388 -32.38 -4.34 0.59
CA VAL A 388 -32.37 -4.41 -0.87
C VAL A 388 -31.78 -5.73 -1.37
N VAL A 389 -32.27 -6.20 -2.51
CA VAL A 389 -31.53 -7.13 -3.36
C VAL A 389 -30.70 -6.30 -4.32
N ALA A 390 -29.38 -6.45 -4.29
CA ALA A 390 -28.46 -5.75 -5.16
C ALA A 390 -27.51 -6.73 -5.86
N ASN A 391 -27.29 -6.53 -7.15
CA ASN A 391 -26.29 -7.29 -7.90
C ASN A 391 -25.38 -6.33 -8.68
N GLN A 392 -24.11 -6.67 -8.72
CA GLN A 392 -23.09 -5.91 -9.44
C GLN A 392 -22.24 -6.84 -10.29
N ASP A 393 -21.88 -6.38 -11.49
CA ASP A 393 -20.80 -6.95 -12.32
C ASP A 393 -19.99 -5.80 -12.91
N ARG A 394 -18.77 -5.61 -12.40
CA ARG A 394 -17.90 -4.53 -12.84
C ARG A 394 -16.59 -5.08 -13.33
N THR A 395 -16.14 -4.59 -14.49
CA THR A 395 -14.82 -4.87 -15.07
C THR A 395 -14.05 -3.57 -15.29
N LEU A 396 -12.87 -3.48 -14.71
CA LEU A 396 -11.89 -2.39 -14.91
C LEU A 396 -10.63 -2.99 -15.53
N GLN A 397 -10.18 -2.40 -16.64
CA GLN A 397 -8.91 -2.77 -17.25
C GLN A 397 -8.01 -1.55 -17.39
N ASN A 398 -6.72 -1.75 -17.27
CA ASN A 398 -5.70 -0.73 -17.54
C ASN A 398 -4.64 -1.31 -18.48
N TYR A 399 -4.43 -0.68 -19.61
CA TYR A 399 -3.33 -0.93 -20.53
C TYR A 399 -2.39 0.26 -20.47
N GLY A 400 -1.13 0.04 -20.14
CA GLY A 400 -0.21 1.15 -19.98
C GLY A 400 1.15 0.92 -20.61
N LEU A 401 1.72 2.04 -21.05
CA LEU A 401 3.10 2.17 -21.43
C LEU A 401 3.73 3.20 -20.50
N ILE A 402 4.83 2.84 -19.93
CA ILE A 402 5.58 3.71 -19.05
C ILE A 402 7.04 3.71 -19.52
N GLY A 403 7.73 4.86 -19.39
CA GLY A 403 9.10 4.92 -19.75
C GLY A 403 9.90 6.07 -19.14
N SER A 404 11.23 5.89 -18.82
CA SER A 404 12.10 6.94 -18.31
C SER A 404 13.55 6.86 -18.77
N LEU A 405 14.23 7.98 -18.63
CA LEU A 405 15.66 8.13 -18.82
C LEU A 405 16.26 8.76 -17.55
N ALA A 406 17.19 8.06 -16.91
CA ALA A 406 17.97 8.55 -15.79
C ALA A 406 19.39 8.91 -16.25
N LEU A 407 19.85 10.08 -15.82
CA LEU A 407 21.15 10.64 -16.20
C LEU A 407 21.85 11.15 -14.94
N THR A 408 23.03 10.61 -14.64
CA THR A 408 23.88 11.14 -13.57
C THR A 408 25.01 11.97 -14.17
N ARG A 409 25.09 13.24 -13.81
CA ARG A 409 26.16 14.11 -14.30
C ARG A 409 26.69 15.00 -13.17
N ARG A 410 27.90 14.72 -12.72
CA ARG A 410 28.53 15.40 -11.56
C ARG A 410 27.65 15.30 -10.31
N THR A 411 27.02 16.41 -9.91
CA THR A 411 26.13 16.53 -8.74
C THR A 411 24.64 16.42 -9.07
N HIS A 412 24.29 16.15 -10.34
CA HIS A 412 22.92 16.06 -10.82
C HIS A 412 22.52 14.61 -11.09
N ASN A 413 21.35 14.21 -10.58
CA ASN A 413 20.66 12.98 -10.90
C ASN A 413 19.32 13.34 -11.56
N ILE A 414 19.36 13.54 -12.87
CA ILE A 414 18.21 13.97 -13.67
C ILE A 414 17.42 12.73 -14.07
N LYS A 415 16.10 12.80 -13.92
CA LYS A 415 15.17 11.78 -14.42
C LYS A 415 14.04 12.44 -15.18
N LEU A 416 13.76 11.94 -16.37
CA LEU A 416 12.61 12.37 -17.17
C LEU A 416 11.84 11.14 -17.65
N GLY A 417 10.54 11.27 -17.78
CA GLY A 417 9.72 10.15 -18.21
C GLY A 417 8.25 10.51 -18.40
N GLY A 418 7.45 9.50 -18.64
CA GLY A 418 6.02 9.64 -18.79
C GLY A 418 5.29 8.30 -18.84
N GLN A 419 3.97 8.40 -18.88
CA GLN A 419 3.05 7.27 -18.82
C GLN A 419 1.84 7.56 -19.71
N VAL A 420 1.39 6.54 -20.41
CA VAL A 420 0.10 6.52 -21.09
C VAL A 420 -0.68 5.35 -20.56
N THR A 421 -1.90 5.60 -20.08
CA THR A 421 -2.81 4.54 -19.61
C THR A 421 -4.14 4.66 -20.35
N ILE A 422 -4.65 3.56 -20.86
CA ILE A 422 -5.98 3.42 -21.43
C ILE A 422 -6.82 2.56 -20.49
N THR A 423 -7.97 3.07 -20.09
CA THR A 423 -8.82 2.49 -19.04
C THR A 423 -10.23 2.21 -19.58
N PRO A 424 -10.50 1.03 -20.15
CA PRO A 424 -11.85 0.52 -20.36
C PRO A 424 -12.50 0.19 -19.00
N LEU A 425 -13.73 0.69 -18.80
CA LEU A 425 -14.55 0.46 -17.62
C LEU A 425 -15.93 0.01 -18.05
N GLU A 426 -16.45 -1.06 -17.46
CA GLU A 426 -17.78 -1.62 -17.69
C GLU A 426 -18.46 -1.80 -16.32
N GLU A 427 -19.68 -1.26 -16.16
CA GLU A 427 -20.46 -1.32 -14.93
C GLU A 427 -21.88 -1.79 -15.24
N HIS A 428 -22.27 -2.92 -14.60
CA HIS A 428 -23.62 -3.44 -14.58
C HIS A 428 -24.08 -3.50 -13.13
N PHE A 429 -25.16 -2.81 -12.82
CA PHE A 429 -25.72 -2.76 -11.48
C PHE A 429 -27.22 -2.84 -11.55
N ASN A 430 -27.83 -3.62 -10.67
CA ASN A 430 -29.27 -3.63 -10.50
C ASN A 430 -29.63 -3.81 -9.03
N PHE A 431 -30.71 -3.20 -8.62
CA PHE A 431 -31.28 -3.42 -7.29
C PHE A 431 -32.78 -3.18 -7.24
N TYR A 432 -33.43 -3.70 -6.19
CA TYR A 432 -34.79 -3.37 -5.79
C TYR A 432 -34.95 -3.51 -4.27
N PRO A 433 -35.83 -2.69 -3.63
CA PRO A 433 -36.08 -2.80 -2.20
C PRO A 433 -36.91 -4.05 -1.88
N THR A 434 -36.55 -4.73 -0.78
CA THR A 434 -37.32 -5.83 -0.19
C THR A 434 -38.14 -5.35 1.00
N THR A 435 -37.73 -4.23 1.58
CA THR A 435 -38.45 -3.50 2.62
C THR A 435 -38.74 -2.09 2.12
N PRO A 436 -39.97 -1.58 2.21
CA PRO A 436 -40.26 -0.20 1.83
C PRO A 436 -39.45 0.80 2.64
N PHE A 437 -38.83 1.75 1.96
CA PHE A 437 -38.18 2.89 2.60
C PHE A 437 -39.23 3.90 3.05
N ALA A 438 -38.95 4.61 4.15
CA ALA A 438 -39.82 5.70 4.61
C ALA A 438 -39.94 6.79 3.55
N ASP A 439 -41.11 7.40 3.46
CA ASP A 439 -41.30 8.58 2.63
C ASP A 439 -40.39 9.72 3.11
N LEU A 440 -39.98 10.57 2.21
CA LEU A 440 -39.07 11.69 2.48
C LEU A 440 -39.90 12.87 3.02
N VAL A 441 -39.36 13.56 4.02
CA VAL A 441 -40.03 14.71 4.64
C VAL A 441 -39.12 15.94 4.54
N ASP A 442 -39.62 17.06 3.99
CA ASP A 442 -38.87 18.30 3.92
C ASP A 442 -38.90 19.06 5.26
N GLU A 443 -38.13 20.13 5.42
CA GLU A 443 -38.07 20.99 6.60
C GLU A 443 -39.44 21.65 6.95
N ARG A 444 -40.38 21.66 6.01
CA ARG A 444 -41.72 22.22 6.19
C ARG A 444 -42.74 21.17 6.59
N GLY A 445 -42.32 19.89 6.69
CA GLY A 445 -43.21 18.77 6.99
C GLY A 445 -43.97 18.24 5.76
N ASN A 446 -43.61 18.63 4.52
CA ASN A 446 -44.21 18.05 3.34
C ASN A 446 -43.63 16.65 3.09
N VAL A 447 -44.53 15.71 2.78
CA VAL A 447 -44.20 14.32 2.55
C VAL A 447 -44.07 14.06 1.04
N PHE A 448 -42.97 13.43 0.63
CA PHE A 448 -42.69 13.04 -0.74
C PHE A 448 -42.45 11.53 -0.78
N PRO A 449 -43.04 10.83 -1.76
CA PRO A 449 -42.73 9.39 -1.96
C PRO A 449 -41.25 9.17 -2.16
N ASN A 450 -40.70 8.17 -1.49
CA ASN A 450 -39.31 7.78 -1.70
C ASN A 450 -39.16 7.13 -3.10
N PRO A 451 -38.33 7.66 -4.01
CA PRO A 451 -38.24 7.19 -5.38
C PRO A 451 -37.76 5.72 -5.48
N VAL A 452 -37.05 5.23 -4.47
CA VAL A 452 -36.57 3.84 -4.39
C VAL A 452 -37.74 2.85 -4.35
N ASN A 453 -38.85 3.22 -3.70
CA ASN A 453 -40.04 2.39 -3.59
C ASN A 453 -40.78 2.15 -4.92
N SER A 454 -40.40 2.86 -5.98
CA SER A 454 -40.94 2.61 -7.34
C SER A 454 -40.41 1.33 -7.98
N PHE A 455 -39.31 0.76 -7.47
CA PHE A 455 -38.69 -0.46 -7.98
C PHE A 455 -39.18 -1.69 -7.22
N ASN A 456 -39.11 -2.84 -7.86
CA ASN A 456 -39.49 -4.13 -7.28
C ASN A 456 -38.85 -5.27 -8.11
N ALA A 457 -39.03 -6.52 -7.70
CA ALA A 457 -38.42 -7.67 -8.36
C ALA A 457 -38.82 -7.83 -9.85
N ALA A 458 -40.00 -7.35 -10.25
CA ALA A 458 -40.43 -7.38 -11.66
C ALA A 458 -39.88 -6.19 -12.47
N HIS A 459 -39.60 -5.10 -11.81
CA HIS A 459 -39.10 -3.85 -12.40
C HIS A 459 -37.97 -3.28 -11.52
N PRO A 460 -36.80 -3.90 -11.51
CA PRO A 460 -35.65 -3.41 -10.74
C PRO A 460 -35.08 -2.12 -11.34
N PHE A 461 -34.37 -1.36 -10.53
CA PHE A 461 -33.44 -0.37 -11.05
C PHE A 461 -32.36 -1.10 -11.84
N VAL A 462 -32.01 -0.62 -13.03
CA VAL A 462 -30.96 -1.22 -13.86
C VAL A 462 -30.06 -0.13 -14.41
N PHE A 463 -28.76 -0.30 -14.21
CA PHE A 463 -27.71 0.53 -14.78
C PHE A 463 -26.75 -0.37 -15.57
N ASP A 464 -26.46 0.00 -16.80
CA ASP A 464 -25.61 -0.75 -17.72
C ASP A 464 -24.88 0.26 -18.61
N GLN A 465 -23.59 0.49 -18.31
CA GLN A 465 -22.77 1.41 -19.09
C GLN A 465 -21.33 0.91 -19.22
N SER A 466 -20.71 1.30 -20.32
CA SER A 466 -19.29 1.13 -20.56
C SER A 466 -18.67 2.41 -21.09
N LYS A 467 -17.44 2.71 -20.69
CA LYS A 467 -16.69 3.85 -21.15
C LYS A 467 -15.19 3.55 -21.17
N THR A 468 -14.51 4.10 -22.17
CA THR A 468 -13.05 4.03 -22.22
C THR A 468 -12.47 5.42 -22.04
N GLY A 469 -11.59 5.56 -21.10
CA GLY A 469 -10.83 6.78 -20.82
C GLY A 469 -9.34 6.51 -20.75
N GLY A 470 -8.61 7.41 -20.14
CA GLY A 470 -7.18 7.22 -19.89
C GLY A 470 -6.49 8.46 -19.36
N THR A 471 -5.22 8.27 -19.08
CA THR A 471 -4.32 9.32 -18.58
C THR A 471 -3.05 9.38 -19.41
N LEU A 472 -2.62 10.58 -19.76
CA LEU A 472 -1.30 10.88 -20.32
C LEU A 472 -0.53 11.70 -19.29
N SER A 473 0.63 11.21 -18.87
CA SER A 473 1.48 11.91 -17.91
C SER A 473 2.89 12.07 -18.44
N ALA A 474 3.55 13.18 -18.07
CA ALA A 474 4.97 13.42 -18.32
C ALA A 474 5.61 14.12 -17.12
N TYR A 475 6.88 13.84 -16.85
CA TYR A 475 7.60 14.47 -15.75
C TYR A 475 9.08 14.68 -16.06
N VAL A 476 9.65 15.66 -15.36
CA VAL A 476 11.09 15.87 -15.24
C VAL A 476 11.41 16.18 -13.78
N GLN A 477 12.49 15.59 -13.29
CA GLN A 477 12.99 15.86 -11.94
C GLN A 477 14.51 15.83 -11.93
N ASP A 478 15.12 16.60 -11.02
CA ASP A 478 16.56 16.63 -10.79
C ASP A 478 16.83 16.61 -9.28
N ARG A 479 17.60 15.63 -8.83
CA ARG A 479 18.23 15.67 -7.52
C ARG A 479 19.63 16.26 -7.67
N PHE A 480 19.82 17.38 -7.00
CA PHE A 480 21.01 18.18 -7.11
C PHE A 480 21.68 18.39 -5.75
N THR A 481 22.89 17.88 -5.56
CA THR A 481 23.68 18.11 -4.36
C THR A 481 24.47 19.41 -4.49
N LEU A 482 23.95 20.46 -3.86
CA LEU A 482 24.59 21.76 -3.75
C LEU A 482 25.40 21.80 -2.45
N PHE A 483 26.68 21.97 -2.49
CA PHE A 483 27.58 21.79 -1.34
C PHE A 483 27.55 20.35 -0.77
N LYS A 484 28.49 19.98 0.05
CA LYS A 484 28.62 18.62 0.56
C LYS A 484 27.46 18.11 1.41
N ASN A 485 26.60 19.03 1.91
CA ASN A 485 25.60 18.70 2.94
C ASN A 485 24.19 19.22 2.59
N PHE A 486 23.96 19.75 1.39
CA PHE A 486 22.67 20.29 0.99
C PHE A 486 22.24 19.65 -0.31
N THR A 487 21.11 18.97 -0.28
CA THR A 487 20.49 18.32 -1.43
C THR A 487 19.15 18.98 -1.73
N LEU A 488 18.92 19.32 -2.98
CA LEU A 488 17.67 19.82 -3.54
C LEU A 488 17.12 18.77 -4.49
N ASP A 489 15.87 18.40 -4.33
CA ASP A 489 15.08 17.61 -5.27
C ASP A 489 13.97 18.50 -5.83
N ALA A 490 13.98 18.73 -7.12
CA ALA A 490 12.99 19.59 -7.78
C ALA A 490 12.45 18.89 -9.03
N GLY A 491 11.14 18.93 -9.20
CA GLY A 491 10.51 18.31 -10.35
C GLY A 491 9.16 18.92 -10.68
N VAL A 492 8.68 18.59 -11.84
CA VAL A 492 7.35 18.94 -12.30
C VAL A 492 6.75 17.76 -13.06
N ARG A 493 5.47 17.51 -12.78
CA ARG A 493 4.66 16.50 -13.47
C ARG A 493 3.47 17.19 -14.16
N TYR A 494 3.19 16.79 -15.37
CA TYR A 494 1.99 17.13 -16.11
C TYR A 494 1.12 15.90 -16.26
N ASP A 495 -0.17 16.01 -15.93
CA ASP A 495 -1.17 14.98 -16.07
C ASP A 495 -2.33 15.48 -16.93
N ASN A 496 -2.80 14.65 -17.86
CA ASN A 496 -3.96 14.88 -18.71
C ASN A 496 -4.88 13.68 -18.57
N TYR A 497 -5.99 13.85 -17.86
CA TYR A 497 -6.98 12.83 -17.58
C TYR A 497 -8.23 13.02 -18.42
N LYS A 498 -8.76 11.95 -18.98
CA LYS A 498 -9.99 11.97 -19.76
C LYS A 498 -10.77 10.67 -19.56
N LEU A 499 -11.92 10.75 -18.89
CA LEU A 499 -12.89 9.68 -18.78
C LEU A 499 -14.31 10.27 -18.79
N LEU A 500 -14.85 10.69 -17.64
CA LEU A 500 -16.12 11.42 -17.56
C LEU A 500 -15.95 12.90 -17.86
N ILE A 501 -14.87 13.46 -17.41
CA ILE A 501 -14.43 14.83 -17.62
C ILE A 501 -13.07 14.85 -18.31
N HIS A 502 -12.65 16.02 -18.74
CA HIS A 502 -11.30 16.26 -19.26
C HIS A 502 -10.60 17.30 -18.39
N GLU A 503 -9.59 16.87 -17.67
CA GLU A 503 -8.82 17.69 -16.75
C GLU A 503 -7.32 17.59 -17.03
N GLN A 504 -6.63 18.70 -16.81
CA GLN A 504 -5.18 18.84 -16.98
C GLN A 504 -4.59 19.51 -15.74
N GLU A 505 -3.47 18.99 -15.25
CA GLU A 505 -2.83 19.55 -14.08
C GLU A 505 -1.31 19.59 -14.26
N LEU A 506 -0.70 20.66 -13.75
CA LEU A 506 0.74 20.79 -13.62
C LEU A 506 1.11 20.77 -12.14
N SER A 507 1.86 19.76 -11.72
CA SER A 507 2.16 19.45 -10.34
C SER A 507 3.64 19.70 -10.03
N PRO A 508 4.04 20.90 -9.57
CA PRO A 508 5.40 21.17 -9.11
C PRO A 508 5.67 20.50 -7.78
N ARG A 509 6.89 20.03 -7.59
CA ARG A 509 7.39 19.37 -6.38
C ARG A 509 8.79 19.85 -6.08
N VAL A 510 9.04 20.21 -4.82
CA VAL A 510 10.34 20.66 -4.36
C VAL A 510 10.58 20.10 -2.97
N ALA A 511 11.74 19.51 -2.76
CA ALA A 511 12.16 19.02 -1.45
C ALA A 511 13.64 19.33 -1.22
N VAL A 512 13.99 19.60 0.02
CA VAL A 512 15.37 19.90 0.43
C VAL A 512 15.77 19.05 1.62
N ALA A 513 17.05 18.68 1.66
CA ALA A 513 17.68 18.07 2.81
C ALA A 513 18.95 18.84 3.15
N TYR A 514 19.16 19.11 4.43
CA TYR A 514 20.37 19.74 4.95
C TYR A 514 20.97 18.91 6.08
N PHE A 515 22.12 18.33 5.83
CA PHE A 515 22.85 17.53 6.82
C PHE A 515 23.80 18.36 7.66
N ILE A 516 23.72 18.22 8.97
CA ILE A 516 24.58 18.87 9.95
C ILE A 516 25.53 17.82 10.54
N PRO A 517 26.77 17.67 10.03
CA PRO A 517 27.68 16.60 10.44
C PRO A 517 28.04 16.62 11.94
N LYS A 518 28.16 17.83 12.55
CA LYS A 518 28.52 17.97 13.93
C LYS A 518 27.51 17.33 14.91
N THR A 519 26.25 17.42 14.61
CA THR A 519 25.15 16.87 15.42
C THR A 519 24.57 15.59 14.85
N GLN A 520 25.02 15.13 13.67
CA GLN A 520 24.48 14.00 12.96
C GLN A 520 22.95 14.14 12.75
N THR A 521 22.55 15.31 12.24
CA THR A 521 21.14 15.67 12.04
C THR A 521 20.88 16.00 10.57
N THR A 522 19.84 15.42 9.97
CA THR A 522 19.33 15.83 8.65
C THR A 522 18.02 16.59 8.85
N LEU A 523 17.95 17.84 8.42
CA LEU A 523 16.73 18.64 8.35
C LEU A 523 16.13 18.51 6.96
N ARG A 524 14.80 18.38 6.87
CA ARG A 524 14.08 18.26 5.61
C ARG A 524 12.93 19.25 5.53
N ALA A 525 12.62 19.70 4.32
CA ALA A 525 11.38 20.43 4.05
C ALA A 525 10.92 20.14 2.62
N SER A 526 9.62 20.06 2.40
CA SER A 526 9.07 19.81 1.08
C SER A 526 7.76 20.54 0.82
N TYR A 527 7.53 20.82 -0.46
CA TYR A 527 6.26 21.23 -1.01
C TYR A 527 5.93 20.34 -2.21
N ASN A 528 4.73 19.76 -2.18
CA ASN A 528 4.22 18.92 -3.27
C ASN A 528 2.83 19.41 -3.67
N ARG A 529 2.59 19.56 -4.98
CA ARG A 529 1.25 19.59 -5.56
C ARG A 529 0.97 18.21 -6.17
N PHE A 530 -0.21 17.68 -5.89
CA PHE A 530 -0.67 16.38 -6.40
C PHE A 530 -1.97 16.54 -7.17
N PHE A 531 -2.17 15.62 -8.11
CA PHE A 531 -3.37 15.41 -8.88
C PHE A 531 -3.75 13.94 -8.82
N GLN A 532 -5.01 13.65 -8.51
CA GLN A 532 -5.54 12.30 -8.46
C GLN A 532 -6.85 12.22 -9.23
N PRO A 533 -6.94 11.37 -10.26
CA PRO A 533 -8.19 11.05 -10.92
C PRO A 533 -9.24 10.50 -9.94
N PRO A 534 -10.54 10.72 -10.16
CA PRO A 534 -11.59 10.09 -9.38
C PRO A 534 -11.41 8.57 -9.37
N PRO A 535 -11.69 7.90 -8.25
CA PRO A 535 -11.64 6.44 -8.19
C PRO A 535 -12.55 5.82 -9.25
N ALA A 536 -12.05 4.82 -9.97
CA ALA A 536 -12.80 4.19 -11.06
C ALA A 536 -13.89 3.22 -10.59
N GLU A 537 -13.91 2.90 -9.29
CA GLU A 537 -14.87 1.97 -8.69
C GLU A 537 -16.29 2.53 -8.71
N ASN A 538 -17.18 1.95 -9.53
CA ASN A 538 -18.57 2.41 -9.74
C ASN A 538 -18.71 3.89 -10.13
N LEU A 539 -17.70 4.43 -10.79
CA LEU A 539 -17.64 5.85 -11.14
C LEU A 539 -18.72 6.28 -12.14
N LEU A 540 -19.06 5.40 -13.09
CA LEU A 540 -20.07 5.71 -14.10
C LEU A 540 -21.44 5.84 -13.46
N LEU A 541 -21.79 4.91 -12.56
CA LEU A 541 -23.06 4.94 -11.82
C LEU A 541 -23.11 6.15 -10.89
N ALA A 542 -22.11 6.36 -10.05
CA ALA A 542 -22.04 7.47 -9.08
C ALA A 542 -22.14 8.86 -9.74
N SER A 543 -21.74 8.96 -11.00
CA SER A 543 -21.81 10.20 -11.80
C SER A 543 -22.98 10.24 -12.77
N SER A 544 -23.97 9.33 -12.64
CA SER A 544 -25.09 9.21 -13.59
C SER A 544 -26.33 10.02 -13.19
N ALA A 545 -27.08 10.48 -14.18
CA ALA A 545 -28.40 11.10 -13.94
C ALA A 545 -29.40 10.14 -13.28
N GLN A 546 -29.25 8.84 -13.53
CA GLN A 546 -30.10 7.81 -12.95
C GLN A 546 -29.88 7.68 -11.43
N ALA A 547 -28.62 7.66 -10.98
CA ALA A 547 -28.27 7.63 -9.56
C ALA A 547 -28.74 8.91 -8.85
N ALA A 548 -28.53 10.07 -9.44
CA ALA A 548 -28.94 11.34 -8.87
C ALA A 548 -30.46 11.46 -8.69
N ALA A 549 -31.23 10.89 -9.59
CA ALA A 549 -32.70 10.89 -9.47
C ALA A 549 -33.23 10.07 -8.28
N LEU A 550 -32.42 9.19 -7.72
CA LEU A 550 -32.74 8.39 -6.53
C LEU A 550 -32.34 9.08 -5.23
N SER A 551 -31.48 10.09 -5.29
CA SER A 551 -31.01 10.80 -4.10
C SER A 551 -32.16 11.51 -3.39
N PRO A 552 -32.37 11.30 -2.07
CA PRO A 552 -33.36 12.01 -1.26
C PRO A 552 -33.29 13.52 -1.45
N ILE A 553 -32.11 14.08 -1.60
CA ILE A 553 -31.88 15.51 -1.75
C ILE A 553 -32.37 16.05 -3.10
N ALA A 554 -32.21 15.28 -4.18
CA ALA A 554 -32.79 15.69 -5.45
C ALA A 554 -34.31 15.86 -5.33
N VAL A 555 -34.97 15.01 -4.54
CA VAL A 555 -36.40 15.05 -4.28
C VAL A 555 -36.79 16.20 -3.35
N LEU A 556 -36.08 16.36 -2.21
CA LEU A 556 -36.44 17.30 -1.17
C LEU A 556 -36.06 18.75 -1.49
N GLN A 557 -34.93 18.96 -2.12
CA GLN A 557 -34.35 20.28 -2.35
C GLN A 557 -34.29 20.69 -3.84
N GLY A 558 -34.62 19.76 -4.74
CA GLY A 558 -34.49 20.00 -6.18
C GLY A 558 -33.04 20.19 -6.63
N ILE A 559 -32.07 19.78 -5.79
CA ILE A 559 -30.64 19.90 -6.12
C ILE A 559 -30.28 18.79 -7.08
N ASN A 560 -29.88 19.19 -8.29
CA ASN A 560 -29.29 18.23 -9.22
C ASN A 560 -27.89 17.83 -8.73
N THR A 561 -27.80 16.67 -8.10
CA THR A 561 -26.54 16.10 -7.63
C THR A 561 -25.66 15.51 -8.76
N VAL A 562 -26.19 15.51 -9.99
CA VAL A 562 -25.45 15.02 -11.19
C VAL A 562 -24.37 16.02 -11.56
N GLN A 563 -23.29 16.00 -10.81
CA GLN A 563 -22.05 16.60 -11.23
C GLN A 563 -21.01 15.48 -11.33
N PRO A 564 -20.34 15.33 -12.49
CA PRO A 564 -19.25 14.39 -12.60
C PRO A 564 -18.25 14.64 -11.49
N LEU A 565 -17.75 13.56 -10.89
CA LEU A 565 -16.70 13.68 -9.87
C LEU A 565 -15.45 14.27 -10.53
N GLU A 566 -14.94 15.32 -9.92
CA GLU A 566 -13.72 15.99 -10.35
C GLU A 566 -12.50 15.37 -9.67
N PRO A 567 -11.31 15.45 -10.29
CA PRO A 567 -10.07 14.99 -9.68
C PRO A 567 -9.73 15.75 -8.40
N ASP A 568 -9.17 15.04 -7.44
CA ASP A 568 -8.60 15.65 -6.24
C ASP A 568 -7.33 16.42 -6.59
N LYS A 569 -7.17 17.59 -5.99
CA LYS A 569 -5.96 18.42 -6.09
C LYS A 569 -5.48 18.76 -4.69
N GLU A 570 -4.22 18.43 -4.41
CA GLU A 570 -3.71 18.57 -3.06
C GLU A 570 -2.42 19.40 -3.03
N HIS A 571 -2.33 20.31 -2.05
CA HIS A 571 -1.11 20.99 -1.64
C HIS A 571 -0.61 20.42 -0.32
N VAL A 572 0.59 19.85 -0.32
CA VAL A 572 1.25 19.31 0.88
C VAL A 572 2.48 20.14 1.22
N PHE A 573 2.54 20.59 2.45
CA PHE A 573 3.71 21.23 3.06
C PHE A 573 4.21 20.35 4.18
N GLU A 574 5.50 20.09 4.22
CA GLU A 574 6.10 19.26 5.23
C GLU A 574 7.44 19.80 5.68
N ALA A 575 7.75 19.62 6.97
CA ALA A 575 9.08 19.82 7.54
C ALA A 575 9.41 18.67 8.49
N GLY A 576 10.67 18.26 8.52
CA GLY A 576 11.10 17.14 9.34
C GLY A 576 12.55 17.22 9.75
N ALA A 577 12.90 16.37 10.71
CA ALA A 577 14.26 16.18 11.17
C ALA A 577 14.54 14.70 11.43
N GLN A 578 15.69 14.23 10.99
CA GLN A 578 16.21 12.92 11.33
C GLN A 578 17.48 13.11 12.18
N GLN A 579 17.51 12.52 13.36
CA GLN A 579 18.59 12.65 14.32
C GLN A 579 19.16 11.30 14.70
N LEU A 580 20.46 11.13 14.57
CA LEU A 580 21.17 10.01 15.17
C LEU A 580 21.45 10.33 16.65
N LEU A 581 20.70 9.68 17.55
CA LEU A 581 20.89 9.88 19.00
C LEU A 581 22.14 9.16 19.50
N THR A 582 22.36 7.95 18.97
CA THR A 582 23.58 7.14 19.20
C THR A 582 23.84 6.32 17.93
N GLN A 583 24.95 5.62 17.86
CA GLN A 583 25.20 4.68 16.73
C GLN A 583 24.16 3.55 16.59
N LYS A 584 23.17 3.48 17.49
CA LYS A 584 22.17 2.41 17.53
C LYS A 584 20.72 2.90 17.51
N PHE A 585 20.49 4.19 17.69
CA PHE A 585 19.15 4.78 17.75
C PHE A 585 19.01 5.97 16.83
N ARG A 586 18.00 5.94 15.98
CA ARG A 586 17.60 7.00 15.04
C ARG A 586 16.24 7.54 15.44
N LEU A 587 16.10 8.86 15.51
CA LEU A 587 14.83 9.56 15.75
C LEU A 587 14.43 10.29 14.46
N ASN A 588 13.19 10.11 14.03
CA ASN A 588 12.54 10.86 12.95
C ASN A 588 11.41 11.69 13.55
N LEU A 589 11.31 12.95 13.16
CA LEU A 589 10.23 13.87 13.48
C LEU A 589 9.74 14.50 12.18
N THR A 590 8.41 14.56 11.99
CA THR A 590 7.78 15.16 10.82
C THR A 590 6.55 15.95 11.24
N VAL A 591 6.34 17.13 10.65
CA VAL A 591 5.12 17.92 10.77
C VAL A 591 4.62 18.25 9.36
N TYR A 592 3.30 18.18 9.14
CA TYR A 592 2.74 18.37 7.83
C TYR A 592 1.39 19.09 7.83
N GLN A 593 1.08 19.71 6.71
CA GLN A 593 -0.23 20.29 6.41
C GLN A 593 -0.62 19.95 4.98
N LYS A 594 -1.85 19.47 4.81
CA LYS A 594 -2.49 19.21 3.53
C LYS A 594 -3.69 20.15 3.32
N ARG A 595 -3.88 20.60 2.09
CA ARG A 595 -5.09 21.31 1.63
C ARG A 595 -5.56 20.60 0.39
N ILE A 596 -6.79 20.11 0.42
CA ILE A 596 -7.34 19.23 -0.59
C ILE A 596 -8.56 19.89 -1.21
N GLU A 597 -8.65 19.89 -2.53
CA GLU A 597 -9.80 20.28 -3.33
C GLU A 597 -10.44 19.00 -3.90
N ASN A 598 -11.77 18.90 -3.89
CA ASN A 598 -12.52 17.72 -4.33
C ASN A 598 -12.08 16.44 -3.61
N PHE A 599 -12.02 16.50 -2.29
CA PHE A 599 -11.51 15.42 -1.46
C PHE A 599 -12.36 14.16 -1.64
N SER A 600 -11.84 13.16 -2.32
CA SER A 600 -12.53 11.90 -2.58
C SER A 600 -12.69 11.08 -1.31
N ASP A 601 -13.87 10.48 -1.15
CA ASP A 601 -14.25 9.54 -0.12
C ASP A 601 -15.18 8.48 -0.74
N LYS A 602 -15.72 7.58 0.05
CA LYS A 602 -16.59 6.48 -0.35
C LYS A 602 -17.97 6.59 0.30
N ASP A 603 -18.97 6.05 -0.37
CA ASP A 603 -20.31 5.77 0.14
C ASP A 603 -20.53 4.26 0.03
N GLN A 604 -20.70 3.57 1.16
CA GLN A 604 -20.94 2.14 1.20
C GLN A 604 -22.43 1.84 1.03
N PHE A 605 -22.78 1.07 0.03
CA PHE A 605 -24.15 0.74 -0.30
C PHE A 605 -24.74 -0.31 0.65
N PHE A 606 -25.53 0.12 1.64
CA PHE A 606 -26.28 -0.73 2.59
C PHE A 606 -25.45 -1.88 3.20
N GLU A 607 -24.27 -1.61 3.68
CA GLU A 607 -23.37 -2.63 4.27
C GLU A 607 -23.03 -3.78 3.32
N THR A 608 -23.25 -3.60 2.02
CA THR A 608 -22.77 -4.52 1.00
C THR A 608 -21.29 -4.29 0.74
N GLY A 609 -20.66 -5.14 -0.08
CA GLY A 609 -19.31 -4.86 -0.59
C GLY A 609 -19.26 -3.84 -1.73
N ILE A 610 -20.38 -3.19 -2.07
CA ILE A 610 -20.45 -2.17 -3.13
C ILE A 610 -20.11 -0.81 -2.55
N ILE A 611 -19.18 -0.12 -3.20
CA ILE A 611 -18.71 1.21 -2.81
C ILE A 611 -18.92 2.15 -3.99
N PHE A 612 -19.46 3.33 -3.72
CA PHE A 612 -19.56 4.43 -4.66
C PHE A 612 -18.56 5.53 -4.30
N PRO A 613 -17.83 6.10 -5.26
CA PRO A 613 -16.99 7.25 -4.97
C PRO A 613 -17.84 8.49 -4.75
N ILE A 614 -17.42 9.30 -3.79
CA ILE A 614 -17.92 10.63 -3.50
C ILE A 614 -16.78 11.64 -3.51
N ALA A 615 -17.11 12.91 -3.59
CA ALA A 615 -16.16 14.01 -3.43
C ALA A 615 -16.70 15.04 -2.46
N ILE A 616 -15.97 15.30 -1.39
CA ILE A 616 -16.19 16.38 -0.45
C ILE A 616 -15.58 17.66 -1.07
N SER A 617 -16.28 18.78 -1.04
CA SER A 617 -15.88 20.01 -1.74
C SER A 617 -14.43 20.45 -1.45
N SER A 618 -14.01 20.37 -0.20
CA SER A 618 -12.61 20.60 0.19
C SER A 618 -12.27 19.92 1.50
N GLY A 619 -10.97 19.72 1.75
CA GLY A 619 -10.48 19.14 2.98
C GLY A 619 -9.21 19.82 3.49
N ARG A 620 -8.95 19.67 4.77
CA ARG A 620 -7.70 20.10 5.39
C ARG A 620 -7.22 19.07 6.42
N VAL A 621 -5.97 18.68 6.31
CA VAL A 621 -5.32 17.83 7.30
C VAL A 621 -4.08 18.53 7.84
N THR A 622 -3.86 18.40 9.15
CA THR A 622 -2.63 18.82 9.82
C THR A 622 -2.19 17.71 10.76
N GLY A 623 -0.90 17.45 10.85
CA GLY A 623 -0.42 16.40 11.73
C GLY A 623 1.06 16.47 12.01
N GLU A 624 1.45 15.62 12.95
CA GLU A 624 2.82 15.45 13.42
C GLU A 624 3.10 13.97 13.68
N GLU A 625 4.31 13.54 13.41
CA GLU A 625 4.75 12.15 13.54
C GLU A 625 6.11 12.11 14.22
N LEU A 626 6.30 11.12 15.07
CA LEU A 626 7.56 10.80 15.72
C LEU A 626 7.82 9.30 15.60
N ARG A 627 9.05 8.92 15.25
CA ARG A 627 9.48 7.53 15.21
C ARG A 627 10.90 7.38 15.70
N LEU A 628 11.08 6.55 16.73
CA LEU A 628 12.36 6.11 17.24
C LEU A 628 12.62 4.67 16.85
N GLU A 629 13.74 4.41 16.19
CA GLU A 629 14.11 3.07 15.69
C GLU A 629 15.47 2.67 16.23
N SER A 630 15.65 1.36 16.41
CA SER A 630 16.94 0.79 16.81
C SER A 630 17.49 -0.16 15.75
N THR A 631 18.82 -0.23 15.63
CA THR A 631 19.50 -1.37 15.01
C THR A 631 19.50 -2.57 15.96
N ASP A 632 20.02 -3.71 15.49
CA ASP A 632 20.20 -4.89 16.34
C ASP A 632 21.14 -4.60 17.53
N ILE A 633 20.63 -4.81 18.73
CA ILE A 633 21.37 -4.68 20.00
C ILE A 633 21.28 -6.02 20.74
N HIS A 634 22.28 -6.88 20.54
CA HIS A 634 22.33 -8.22 21.16
C HIS A 634 21.09 -9.09 20.85
N GLY A 635 20.58 -9.00 19.62
CA GLY A 635 19.39 -9.70 19.17
C GLY A 635 18.08 -8.93 19.35
N PHE A 636 18.08 -7.78 20.00
CA PHE A 636 16.91 -6.90 20.12
C PHE A 636 16.96 -5.80 19.07
N HIS A 637 15.86 -5.58 18.39
CA HIS A 637 15.62 -4.41 17.54
C HIS A 637 14.13 -4.08 17.50
N GLY A 638 13.81 -2.83 17.20
CA GLY A 638 12.41 -2.42 17.15
C GLY A 638 12.22 -0.93 16.93
N PHE A 639 11.00 -0.51 17.10
CA PHE A 639 10.65 0.90 17.01
C PHE A 639 9.50 1.26 17.96
N VAL A 640 9.40 2.54 18.26
CA VAL A 640 8.21 3.18 18.80
C VAL A 640 7.86 4.36 17.90
N SER A 641 6.59 4.50 17.56
CA SER A 641 6.09 5.64 16.82
C SER A 641 4.84 6.22 17.45
N TRP A 642 4.63 7.51 17.22
CA TRP A 642 3.44 8.23 17.59
C TRP A 642 3.09 9.19 16.45
N ALA A 643 1.79 9.30 16.16
CA ALA A 643 1.26 10.24 15.19
C ALA A 643 0.04 10.95 15.77
N ASN A 644 -0.10 12.24 15.45
CA ASN A 644 -1.29 13.02 15.69
C ASN A 644 -1.77 13.61 14.38
N ALA A 645 -3.05 13.46 14.07
CA ALA A 645 -3.64 14.05 12.87
C ALA A 645 -5.00 14.66 13.16
N ARG A 646 -5.36 15.69 12.40
CA ARG A 646 -6.68 16.34 12.40
C ARG A 646 -7.13 16.50 10.97
N ALA A 647 -8.19 15.78 10.60
CA ALA A 647 -8.74 15.78 9.26
C ALA A 647 -10.18 16.35 9.26
N PHE A 648 -10.42 17.33 8.40
CA PHE A 648 -11.73 17.97 8.25
C PHE A 648 -12.12 18.05 6.78
N GLY A 649 -13.41 17.72 6.53
CA GLY A 649 -14.09 18.01 5.29
C GLY A 649 -14.95 19.29 5.37
N VAL A 650 -15.25 19.87 4.23
CA VAL A 650 -16.18 20.99 4.05
C VAL A 650 -17.14 20.65 2.93
N THR A 651 -18.43 20.67 3.23
CA THR A 651 -19.50 20.36 2.29
C THR A 651 -19.64 21.42 1.17
N PRO A 652 -20.33 21.16 0.04
CA PRO A 652 -21.19 19.99 -0.21
C PRO A 652 -20.41 18.75 -0.62
N ILE A 653 -21.05 17.59 -0.44
CA ILE A 653 -20.62 16.31 -1.02
C ILE A 653 -21.23 16.18 -2.41
N ARG A 654 -20.53 15.46 -3.30
CA ARG A 654 -20.97 15.10 -4.66
C ARG A 654 -20.79 13.60 -4.88
N GLY A 655 -21.61 13.01 -5.74
CA GLY A 655 -21.60 11.58 -6.02
C GLY A 655 -22.33 10.74 -4.97
N GLY A 656 -22.09 9.42 -4.95
CA GLY A 656 -22.77 8.50 -4.07
C GLY A 656 -24.21 8.20 -4.45
N LEU A 657 -24.85 7.31 -3.70
CA LEU A 657 -26.26 6.97 -3.86
C LEU A 657 -27.11 7.38 -2.64
N PHE A 658 -26.57 7.38 -1.43
CA PHE A 658 -27.17 7.78 -0.16
C PHE A 658 -28.65 7.43 -0.04
N LEU A 659 -29.00 6.16 -0.27
CA LEU A 659 -30.35 5.66 -0.20
C LEU A 659 -30.68 5.23 1.24
N GLY A 660 -31.63 5.87 1.89
CA GLY A 660 -32.13 5.41 3.19
C GLY A 660 -31.57 6.12 4.42
N GLU A 661 -30.58 6.97 4.28
CA GLU A 661 -30.11 7.88 5.32
C GLU A 661 -30.47 9.33 4.98
N ASP A 662 -30.61 10.18 5.99
CA ASP A 662 -30.90 11.59 5.80
C ASP A 662 -29.66 12.47 6.03
N PRO A 663 -28.72 12.49 5.08
CA PRO A 663 -27.51 13.27 5.17
C PRO A 663 -27.72 14.71 4.72
N GLN A 664 -28.92 15.33 4.96
CA GLN A 664 -29.27 16.65 4.43
C GLN A 664 -28.18 17.69 4.69
N ASP A 665 -27.56 17.64 5.86
CA ASP A 665 -26.47 18.54 6.24
C ASP A 665 -25.21 18.38 5.34
N LEU A 666 -24.96 17.21 4.80
CA LEU A 666 -23.78 16.94 3.98
C LEU A 666 -23.83 17.63 2.60
N PHE A 667 -24.99 18.12 2.21
CA PHE A 667 -25.18 18.81 0.93
C PHE A 667 -25.33 20.34 1.09
N VAL A 668 -25.46 20.84 2.32
CA VAL A 668 -25.49 22.29 2.60
C VAL A 668 -24.08 22.85 2.47
N PRO A 669 -23.84 23.85 1.58
CA PRO A 669 -22.49 24.38 1.39
C PRO A 669 -21.89 25.01 2.64
N GLY A 670 -20.63 24.72 2.95
CA GLY A 670 -19.84 25.40 3.96
C GLY A 670 -19.91 24.79 5.38
N LEU A 671 -20.62 23.69 5.57
CA LEU A 671 -20.56 22.94 6.82
C LEU A 671 -19.19 22.26 6.94
N LYS A 672 -18.55 22.44 8.08
CA LYS A 672 -17.28 21.79 8.41
C LYS A 672 -17.53 20.60 9.34
N PHE A 673 -17.05 19.44 8.98
CA PHE A 673 -17.15 18.22 9.78
C PHE A 673 -15.81 17.50 9.90
N ALA A 674 -15.67 16.68 10.93
CA ALA A 674 -14.52 15.78 11.06
C ALA A 674 -14.73 14.59 10.15
N ASN A 675 -13.71 14.24 9.35
CA ASN A 675 -13.78 13.03 8.52
C ASN A 675 -13.93 11.80 9.42
N ASP A 676 -14.59 10.77 8.92
CA ASP A 676 -14.78 9.50 9.64
C ASP A 676 -13.46 8.81 10.02
N HIS A 677 -12.35 9.16 9.34
CA HIS A 677 -10.98 8.72 9.66
C HIS A 677 -10.17 9.73 10.49
N ASP A 678 -10.79 10.73 11.08
CA ASP A 678 -10.12 11.71 11.96
C ASP A 678 -9.67 11.06 13.27
N GLN A 679 -8.66 10.22 13.22
CA GLN A 679 -8.04 9.62 14.38
C GLN A 679 -6.98 10.53 14.97
N ARG A 680 -7.25 11.08 16.17
CA ARG A 680 -6.43 12.14 16.79
C ARG A 680 -5.04 11.67 17.20
N ASN A 681 -4.93 10.48 17.74
CA ASN A 681 -3.65 9.93 18.18
C ASN A 681 -3.57 8.46 17.81
N GLU A 682 -2.42 8.08 17.30
CA GLU A 682 -2.02 6.72 17.02
C GLU A 682 -0.64 6.48 17.64
N GLY A 683 -0.47 5.35 18.29
CA GLY A 683 0.80 4.91 18.85
C GLY A 683 1.11 3.49 18.43
N GLN A 684 2.36 3.22 18.05
CA GLN A 684 2.79 1.88 17.71
C GLN A 684 4.12 1.58 18.40
N PHE A 685 4.24 0.37 18.89
CA PHE A 685 5.46 -0.19 19.45
C PHE A 685 5.68 -1.58 18.89
N GLN A 686 6.89 -1.84 18.41
CA GLN A 686 7.32 -3.19 18.03
C GLN A 686 8.67 -3.49 18.66
N LEU A 687 8.78 -4.68 19.26
CA LEU A 687 10.03 -5.22 19.76
C LEU A 687 10.24 -6.62 19.23
N ASN A 688 11.35 -6.82 18.55
CA ASN A 688 11.80 -8.10 18.04
C ASN A 688 13.00 -8.56 18.86
N TYR A 689 13.00 -9.82 19.25
CA TYR A 689 14.14 -10.49 19.88
C TYR A 689 14.48 -11.76 19.11
N THR A 690 15.77 -11.96 18.83
CA THR A 690 16.26 -13.19 18.20
C THR A 690 17.47 -13.72 18.97
N HIS A 691 17.33 -14.87 19.58
CA HIS A 691 18.43 -15.59 20.20
C HIS A 691 19.19 -16.41 19.15
N ARG A 692 20.23 -15.82 18.57
CA ARG A 692 20.96 -16.38 17.42
C ARG A 692 21.46 -17.81 17.61
N PRO A 693 22.01 -18.22 18.81
CA PRO A 693 22.51 -19.57 18.99
C PRO A 693 21.43 -20.67 18.92
N SER A 694 20.21 -20.40 19.42
CA SER A 694 19.10 -21.38 19.41
C SER A 694 18.13 -21.21 18.25
N GLY A 695 18.19 -20.07 17.51
CA GLY A 695 17.20 -19.75 16.49
C GLY A 695 15.82 -19.34 17.03
N ILE A 696 15.64 -19.25 18.35
CA ILE A 696 14.37 -18.82 18.96
C ILE A 696 14.22 -17.31 18.77
N TYR A 697 13.01 -16.88 18.45
CA TYR A 697 12.66 -15.45 18.35
C TYR A 697 11.30 -15.16 18.97
N ALA A 698 11.10 -13.90 19.33
CA ALA A 698 9.83 -13.37 19.79
C ALA A 698 9.60 -11.97 19.15
N ILE A 699 8.36 -11.67 18.80
CA ILE A 699 7.93 -10.38 18.27
C ILE A 699 6.73 -9.93 19.09
N PHE A 700 6.84 -8.76 19.69
CA PHE A 700 5.75 -8.11 20.43
C PHE A 700 5.36 -6.82 19.72
N ASN A 701 4.06 -6.68 19.43
CA ASN A 701 3.47 -5.46 18.88
C ASN A 701 2.44 -4.89 19.85
N ALA A 702 2.42 -3.58 19.98
CA ALA A 702 1.35 -2.85 20.65
C ALA A 702 0.90 -1.69 19.77
N ARG A 703 -0.41 -1.55 19.60
CA ARG A 703 -1.04 -0.47 18.85
C ARG A 703 -2.07 0.24 19.72
N TYR A 704 -1.96 1.56 19.81
CA TYR A 704 -2.91 2.44 20.46
C TYR A 704 -3.62 3.29 19.41
N ASP A 705 -4.94 3.36 19.48
CA ASP A 705 -5.81 4.18 18.64
C ASP A 705 -6.73 5.00 19.54
N SER A 706 -6.83 6.32 19.31
CA SER A 706 -7.67 7.22 20.12
C SER A 706 -9.15 7.20 19.74
N GLY A 707 -9.53 6.43 18.74
CA GLY A 707 -10.89 6.32 18.19
C GLY A 707 -11.21 7.40 17.15
N VAL A 708 -12.12 7.04 16.26
CA VAL A 708 -12.63 7.86 15.14
C VAL A 708 -14.00 8.45 15.47
N PRO A 709 -14.51 9.46 14.74
CA PRO A 709 -15.85 9.99 14.89
C PRO A 709 -16.94 8.93 14.71
N VAL A 710 -18.09 9.14 15.35
CA VAL A 710 -19.31 8.36 15.16
C VAL A 710 -20.46 9.31 14.91
N ASP A 711 -21.42 8.89 14.11
CA ASP A 711 -22.60 9.69 13.79
C ASP A 711 -23.80 9.18 14.60
N ILE A 712 -23.84 9.56 15.87
CA ILE A 712 -24.90 9.16 16.80
C ILE A 712 -25.28 10.31 17.72
N ASP A 713 -26.59 10.45 18.03
CA ASP A 713 -27.09 11.46 18.94
C ASP A 713 -26.42 11.33 20.34
N PRO A 714 -25.76 12.37 20.83
CA PRO A 714 -25.17 12.38 22.18
C PRO A 714 -26.17 12.09 23.31
N ALA A 715 -27.47 12.29 23.09
CA ALA A 715 -28.52 11.97 24.04
C ALA A 715 -28.95 10.49 24.04
N THR A 716 -28.35 9.66 23.18
CA THR A 716 -28.67 8.23 23.09
C THR A 716 -28.43 7.51 24.41
N THR A 717 -29.47 6.87 24.92
CA THR A 717 -29.41 6.03 26.13
C THR A 717 -29.15 4.58 25.77
N LEU A 718 -28.68 3.75 26.72
CA LEU A 718 -28.53 2.31 26.50
C LEU A 718 -29.85 1.66 26.03
N ALA A 719 -31.00 2.09 26.54
CA ALA A 719 -32.28 1.55 26.10
C ALA A 719 -32.59 1.87 24.64
N ASN A 720 -32.32 3.10 24.20
CA ASN A 720 -32.48 3.51 22.81
C ASN A 720 -31.51 2.74 21.91
N PHE A 721 -30.23 2.59 22.32
CA PHE A 721 -29.19 1.87 21.61
C PHE A 721 -29.57 0.39 21.35
N VAL A 722 -30.02 -0.30 22.39
CA VAL A 722 -30.49 -1.69 22.29
C VAL A 722 -31.78 -1.78 21.46
N ALA A 723 -32.70 -0.80 21.57
CA ALA A 723 -33.91 -0.77 20.77
C ALA A 723 -33.65 -0.58 19.26
N GLN A 724 -32.54 0.01 18.90
CA GLN A 724 -32.04 0.11 17.53
C GLN A 724 -31.36 -1.19 17.02
N GLY A 725 -31.34 -2.25 17.85
CA GLY A 725 -30.78 -3.55 17.48
C GLY A 725 -29.31 -3.73 17.77
N PHE A 726 -28.63 -2.76 18.40
CA PHE A 726 -27.21 -2.90 18.73
C PHE A 726 -26.98 -3.76 19.99
N ASP A 727 -25.89 -4.50 19.99
CA ASP A 727 -25.45 -5.22 21.19
C ASP A 727 -25.04 -4.23 22.29
N GLN A 728 -25.59 -4.40 23.50
CA GLN A 728 -25.32 -3.51 24.63
C GLN A 728 -23.83 -3.41 24.98
N ARG A 729 -23.01 -4.44 24.67
CA ARG A 729 -21.54 -4.43 24.89
C ARG A 729 -20.82 -3.37 24.06
N LEU A 730 -21.42 -2.93 22.95
CA LEU A 730 -20.86 -1.88 22.10
C LEU A 730 -21.13 -0.49 22.68
N PHE A 731 -22.19 -0.32 23.49
CA PHE A 731 -22.50 0.96 24.13
C PHE A 731 -21.32 1.52 24.92
N ASP A 732 -20.62 0.65 25.67
CA ASP A 732 -19.43 1.03 26.44
C ASP A 732 -18.21 1.33 25.58
N LYS A 733 -18.25 1.09 24.27
CA LYS A 733 -17.16 1.40 23.34
C LYS A 733 -17.30 2.76 22.67
N ILE A 734 -18.37 3.48 22.97
CA ILE A 734 -18.68 4.78 22.39
C ILE A 734 -18.62 5.86 23.48
N ASP A 735 -18.00 6.97 23.16
CA ASP A 735 -18.05 8.21 23.95
C ASP A 735 -19.08 9.15 23.30
N PHE A 736 -20.33 9.03 23.71
CA PHE A 736 -21.44 9.81 23.16
C PHE A 736 -21.26 11.32 23.37
N GLN A 737 -20.55 11.75 24.43
CA GLN A 737 -20.35 13.19 24.69
C GLN A 737 -19.33 13.80 23.71
N ARG A 738 -18.37 13.00 23.24
CA ARG A 738 -17.34 13.43 22.27
C ARG A 738 -17.70 13.05 20.83
N GLY A 739 -18.75 12.24 20.64
CA GLY A 739 -19.10 11.71 19.34
C GLY A 739 -17.97 10.86 18.73
N ARG A 740 -17.37 9.95 19.53
CA ARG A 740 -16.23 9.14 19.08
C ARG A 740 -16.25 7.73 19.68
N ILE A 741 -15.62 6.80 18.97
CA ILE A 741 -15.22 5.52 19.53
C ILE A 741 -14.19 5.76 20.64
N ARG A 742 -14.31 5.02 21.75
CA ARG A 742 -13.34 5.10 22.86
C ARG A 742 -11.97 4.58 22.43
N PRO A 743 -10.88 5.10 23.03
CA PRO A 743 -9.53 4.62 22.78
C PRO A 743 -9.39 3.11 23.04
N ARG A 744 -8.52 2.49 22.22
CA ARG A 744 -8.20 1.05 22.33
C ARG A 744 -6.70 0.82 22.31
N THR A 745 -6.27 -0.30 22.90
CA THR A 745 -4.89 -0.79 22.81
C THR A 745 -4.90 -2.27 22.46
N ILE A 746 -4.39 -2.61 21.29
CA ILE A 746 -4.29 -3.99 20.82
C ILE A 746 -2.86 -4.46 20.97
N LEU A 747 -2.70 -5.63 21.59
CA LEU A 747 -1.41 -6.27 21.85
C LEU A 747 -1.33 -7.57 21.06
N ASP A 748 -0.23 -7.79 20.34
CA ASP A 748 0.03 -9.01 19.59
C ASP A 748 1.38 -9.61 20.02
N LEU A 749 1.47 -10.94 20.02
CA LEU A 749 2.68 -11.67 20.34
C LEU A 749 2.90 -12.80 19.34
N SER A 750 4.10 -12.89 18.80
CA SER A 750 4.57 -14.05 18.04
C SER A 750 5.79 -14.65 18.71
N VAL A 751 5.84 -15.97 18.76
CA VAL A 751 7.02 -16.73 19.23
C VAL A 751 7.31 -17.82 18.20
N GLY A 752 8.56 -17.97 17.83
CA GLY A 752 8.96 -18.99 16.87
C GLY A 752 10.38 -19.47 17.04
N ALA A 753 10.73 -20.48 16.26
CA ALA A 753 12.06 -21.06 16.27
C ALA A 753 12.46 -21.59 14.90
N ASP A 754 13.72 -21.37 14.53
CA ASP A 754 14.40 -22.04 13.42
C ASP A 754 14.88 -23.40 13.92
N LEU A 755 14.04 -24.45 13.77
CA LEU A 755 14.22 -25.75 14.40
C LEU A 755 15.31 -26.59 13.74
N MET A 756 15.60 -26.37 12.46
CA MET A 756 16.58 -27.12 11.71
C MET A 756 17.22 -26.23 10.67
N GLN A 757 18.55 -26.15 10.68
CA GLN A 757 19.36 -25.46 9.66
C GLN A 757 20.44 -26.44 9.16
N LYS A 758 20.00 -27.42 8.38
CA LYS A 758 20.94 -28.30 7.64
C LYS A 758 21.19 -27.71 6.26
N ASP A 759 22.29 -28.08 5.63
CA ASP A 759 22.74 -27.53 4.33
C ASP A 759 21.66 -27.55 3.23
N ARG A 760 20.70 -28.46 3.30
CA ARG A 760 19.66 -28.65 2.28
C ARG A 760 18.23 -28.35 2.74
N VAL A 761 17.96 -28.31 4.04
CA VAL A 761 16.62 -28.13 4.57
C VAL A 761 16.66 -27.23 5.80
N ALA A 762 15.82 -26.22 5.83
CA ALA A 762 15.55 -25.43 7.02
C ALA A 762 14.07 -25.51 7.36
N MET A 763 13.76 -25.54 8.66
CA MET A 763 12.38 -25.60 9.19
C MET A 763 12.18 -24.49 10.21
N ASN A 764 11.12 -23.71 10.05
CA ASN A 764 10.69 -22.70 11.01
C ASN A 764 9.28 -23.02 11.51
N LEU A 765 9.07 -22.87 12.82
CA LEU A 765 7.77 -22.96 13.45
C LEU A 765 7.48 -21.63 14.17
N GLN A 766 6.28 -21.08 13.97
CA GLN A 766 5.83 -19.82 14.57
C GLN A 766 4.42 -19.97 15.14
N PHE A 767 4.18 -19.38 16.31
CA PHE A 767 2.88 -19.26 16.94
C PHE A 767 2.57 -17.79 17.14
N ASP A 768 1.36 -17.39 16.77
CA ASP A 768 0.90 -16.02 16.84
C ASP A 768 -0.34 -15.91 17.73
N ILE A 769 -0.38 -14.86 18.54
CA ILE A 769 -1.54 -14.45 19.32
C ILE A 769 -1.81 -13.00 18.94
N GLN A 770 -2.89 -12.76 18.21
CA GLN A 770 -3.37 -11.39 17.95
C GLN A 770 -4.44 -11.02 18.99
N ASN A 771 -4.49 -9.74 19.36
CA ASN A 771 -5.38 -9.23 20.39
C ASN A 771 -5.24 -10.05 21.69
N LEU A 772 -4.04 -10.08 22.25
CA LEU A 772 -3.66 -10.88 23.43
C LEU A 772 -4.60 -10.67 24.62
N THR A 773 -5.09 -9.46 24.82
CA THR A 773 -6.01 -9.08 25.90
C THR A 773 -7.46 -9.45 25.63
N ASN A 774 -7.79 -9.86 24.39
CA ASN A 774 -9.15 -10.10 23.92
C ASN A 774 -10.03 -8.84 24.06
N GLU A 775 -9.47 -7.67 23.73
CA GLU A 775 -10.20 -6.40 23.77
C GLU A 775 -11.30 -6.39 22.72
N LEU A 776 -12.55 -6.10 23.14
CA LEU A 776 -13.63 -5.78 22.20
C LEU A 776 -13.45 -4.35 21.71
N PHE A 777 -13.41 -4.16 20.39
CA PHE A 777 -13.20 -2.85 19.79
C PHE A 777 -13.98 -2.70 18.49
N LEU A 778 -14.18 -1.43 18.09
CA LEU A 778 -14.80 -1.04 16.84
C LEU A 778 -13.76 -0.39 15.93
N TYR A 779 -13.84 -0.64 14.63
CA TYR A 779 -13.15 0.13 13.62
C TYR A 779 -13.89 1.43 13.34
N ASN A 780 -15.17 1.33 13.03
CA ASN A 780 -16.12 2.41 12.79
C ASN A 780 -17.47 2.05 13.42
N PHE A 781 -18.34 3.05 13.60
CA PHE A 781 -19.67 2.86 14.15
C PHE A 781 -20.62 3.89 13.57
N GLU A 782 -21.69 3.41 12.87
CA GLU A 782 -22.73 4.20 12.21
C GLU A 782 -22.14 5.38 11.40
N SER A 783 -20.97 5.13 10.77
CA SER A 783 -20.41 6.09 9.82
C SER A 783 -21.30 6.16 8.58
N VAL A 784 -21.68 7.35 8.17
CA VAL A 784 -22.44 7.59 6.93
C VAL A 784 -21.70 7.01 5.71
N PHE A 785 -20.35 6.93 5.77
CA PHE A 785 -19.51 6.48 4.67
C PHE A 785 -19.12 5.01 4.75
N SER A 786 -19.03 4.45 5.97
CA SER A 786 -18.42 3.13 6.20
C SER A 786 -19.30 2.17 7.01
N GLY A 787 -20.44 2.61 7.55
CA GLY A 787 -21.32 1.79 8.40
C GLY A 787 -20.68 1.39 9.74
N THR A 788 -20.91 0.16 10.20
CA THR A 788 -20.42 -0.37 11.48
C THR A 788 -19.58 -1.60 11.25
N HIS A 789 -18.37 -1.65 11.86
CA HIS A 789 -17.49 -2.83 11.80
C HIS A 789 -16.83 -3.12 13.14
N VAL A 790 -17.01 -4.37 13.61
CA VAL A 790 -16.44 -4.88 14.85
C VAL A 790 -15.08 -5.52 14.60
N GLY A 791 -14.08 -5.11 15.37
CA GLY A 791 -12.75 -5.65 15.30
C GLY A 791 -12.66 -7.13 15.71
N TYR A 792 -11.53 -7.77 15.42
CA TYR A 792 -11.32 -9.18 15.68
C TYR A 792 -11.12 -9.44 17.19
N PRO A 793 -11.68 -10.56 17.72
CA PRO A 793 -11.36 -11.04 19.05
C PRO A 793 -9.95 -11.62 19.10
N ARG A 794 -9.54 -12.22 20.23
CA ARG A 794 -8.27 -12.93 20.28
C ARG A 794 -8.20 -14.02 19.22
N LEU A 795 -7.16 -13.94 18.34
CA LEU A 795 -6.88 -14.93 17.32
C LEU A 795 -5.61 -15.69 17.67
N LEU A 796 -5.66 -17.00 17.52
CA LEU A 796 -4.53 -17.90 17.69
C LEU A 796 -4.20 -18.52 16.34
N SER A 797 -2.92 -18.58 15.96
CA SER A 797 -2.49 -19.29 14.77
C SER A 797 -1.11 -19.92 14.93
N GLY A 798 -0.87 -20.99 14.16
CA GLY A 798 0.42 -21.63 14.04
C GLY A 798 0.84 -21.73 12.59
N ARG A 799 2.13 -21.53 12.30
CA ARG A 799 2.72 -21.60 10.97
C ARG A 799 3.94 -22.51 10.96
N LEU A 800 3.99 -23.42 10.02
CA LEU A 800 5.14 -24.24 9.68
C LEU A 800 5.67 -23.85 8.31
N THR A 801 6.96 -23.49 8.23
CA THR A 801 7.64 -23.21 6.97
C THR A 801 8.82 -24.15 6.78
N LEU A 802 8.85 -24.81 5.63
CA LEU A 802 9.94 -25.68 5.18
C LEU A 802 10.64 -24.99 4.02
N ARG A 803 11.97 -24.88 4.06
CA ARG A 803 12.79 -24.33 2.97
C ARG A 803 13.80 -25.40 2.50
N PHE A 804 13.90 -25.56 1.20
CA PHE A 804 14.80 -26.48 0.52
C PHE A 804 15.82 -25.69 -0.30
N LYS A 805 17.12 -26.03 -0.18
CA LYS A 805 18.21 -25.43 -0.92
C LYS A 805 18.78 -26.41 -1.95
#